data_a31fcaf8817e93a2f5a91e4ced10b961
#
_entry.id   a31fcaf8817e93a2f5a91e4ced10b961
#
_cell.length_a   1.000
_cell.length_b   1.000
_cell.length_c   1.000
_cell.angle_alpha   90.00
_cell.angle_beta   90.00
_cell.angle_gamma   90.00
#
_symmetry.space_group_name_H-M   'P 1'
#
loop_
_entity.id
_entity.type
_entity.pdbx_description
1 polymer ?
#
loop_
_entity_poly.entity_id
_entity_poly.type
_entity_poly.pdbx_seq_one_letter_code
_entity_poly.pdbx_strand_id
1 'polypeptide(L)'
;MSEQKAFSLNVDEQNIAWLAIDVPNEKMNTLQAAFADEMKEIFAQLKDSSGIKGMIIHSLKPDNFVAGADVRMLEACTTANEAQALAKQGQELFQQLSDLPYPVVAAIHGPCLGGGLELALACDYRVCTDSDKTRLGLPEVQLGLLPGSGGTQRLPRLIGLLPSLDLILTGKQLRAKKAKKLGVVDACVPDTILLDVAKQFIEKGKNKGKKKQSTKEKLMSGSGLGRKLVFEQAAKKTNLKTRGNYPATVAILEVIQHGLEKGFAQGQELEAKRFGELVMSSESKALRSIFFATTEMKKEHGTDAQPAAVKKVGVLGGGLMGAGISHVTVAKAKVPVRIKDVSNDGVLNALNYNYKLFEKQRKRRILSKADLQAKMLQLSGGVDFTSYNHIDVVIEAVFEDLDLKQQMVADIEANAKSETIFATNTSSLPIHKIAEKAERPENIVGLHYFSPVEKMPLVEVIPHETTSDETISTVVALAKKQGKTPIVVKDKAGFYVNRILAPYMNEAAHILLANEPIEKLDGALLDFGFPVGPITLLDEVGVDIGAKIMPILVNELGERFKGPDVFDILLNDGRKGRKSGKGFYTYKGKKKDVDKSIYKLLKLTPESKLSDNDIALRCVLPMLNEAVRCLDDGIIRSPRDGDIGAIFGIGFPPFLGGPFRYMDQFGLKELVEKMNEFASKYGDRYAPCDGLLTRAGEGRTFY
;
A
#
# COMPACT_ATOMS: atom_id res chain seq x y z
N MET A 1 -1.96 41.14 -0.15
CA MET A 1 -3.07 40.18 0.01
C MET A 1 -2.97 39.71 1.44
N SER A 2 -4.03 39.86 2.27
CA SER A 2 -4.05 39.30 3.61
C SER A 2 -3.87 37.78 3.49
N GLU A 3 -2.88 37.20 4.18
CA GLU A 3 -2.76 35.75 4.29
C GLU A 3 -4.07 35.18 4.80
N GLN A 4 -4.72 34.32 4.03
CA GLN A 4 -5.93 33.62 4.44
C GLN A 4 -5.55 32.66 5.56
N LYS A 5 -6.05 32.94 6.78
CA LYS A 5 -5.83 32.05 7.96
C LYS A 5 -6.56 30.72 7.78
N ALA A 6 -5.95 29.66 8.29
CA ALA A 6 -6.54 28.31 8.29
C ALA A 6 -7.53 28.09 9.44
N PHE A 7 -7.46 28.93 10.48
CA PHE A 7 -8.36 28.85 11.61
C PHE A 7 -9.19 30.12 11.72
N SER A 8 -10.47 29.96 12.05
CA SER A 8 -11.34 31.07 12.41
C SER A 8 -12.05 30.78 13.73
N LEU A 9 -12.06 31.77 14.61
CA LEU A 9 -12.72 31.72 15.93
C LEU A 9 -13.95 32.63 15.94
N ASN A 10 -15.08 32.07 16.36
CA ASN A 10 -16.29 32.82 16.61
C ASN A 10 -16.89 32.39 17.95
N VAL A 11 -17.45 33.30 18.71
CA VAL A 11 -18.19 33.00 19.96
C VAL A 11 -19.67 33.31 19.74
N ASP A 12 -20.53 32.31 19.94
CA ASP A 12 -21.97 32.44 19.73
C ASP A 12 -22.70 33.11 20.93
N GLU A 13 -23.97 33.39 20.74
CA GLU A 13 -24.84 34.00 21.79
C GLU A 13 -24.95 33.12 23.05
N GLN A 14 -24.65 31.84 22.96
CA GLN A 14 -24.64 30.90 24.09
C GLN A 14 -23.29 30.87 24.82
N ASN A 15 -22.34 31.72 24.42
CA ASN A 15 -20.97 31.76 24.90
C ASN A 15 -20.19 30.44 24.59
N ILE A 16 -20.47 29.78 23.46
CA ILE A 16 -19.71 28.69 22.97
C ILE A 16 -18.73 29.21 21.92
N ALA A 17 -17.44 28.90 22.10
CA ALA A 17 -16.39 29.21 21.12
C ALA A 17 -16.37 28.15 19.99
N TRP A 18 -16.46 28.61 18.76
CA TRP A 18 -16.40 27.78 17.55
C TRP A 18 -15.08 27.99 16.87
N LEU A 19 -14.23 26.97 16.91
CA LEU A 19 -12.96 26.94 16.18
C LEU A 19 -13.15 26.16 14.89
N ALA A 20 -13.26 26.88 13.79
CA ALA A 20 -13.38 26.28 12.45
C ALA A 20 -12.01 26.12 11.82
N ILE A 21 -11.80 24.98 11.14
CA ILE A 21 -10.58 24.65 10.40
C ILE A 21 -10.90 24.63 8.89
N ASP A 22 -10.20 25.48 8.12
CA ASP A 22 -10.32 25.54 6.65
C ASP A 22 -8.99 25.95 6.01
N VAL A 23 -8.14 24.97 5.72
CA VAL A 23 -6.84 25.22 5.09
C VAL A 23 -7.03 25.76 3.68
N PRO A 24 -6.56 26.99 3.39
CA PRO A 24 -6.77 27.65 2.11
C PRO A 24 -6.18 26.85 0.95
N ASN A 25 -6.87 26.84 -0.20
CA ASN A 25 -6.44 26.21 -1.44
C ASN A 25 -6.17 24.70 -1.39
N GLU A 26 -6.48 24.03 -0.28
CA GLU A 26 -6.33 22.57 -0.11
C GLU A 26 -7.70 21.88 -0.06
N LYS A 27 -7.77 20.68 -0.69
CA LYS A 27 -9.01 19.87 -0.63
C LYS A 27 -9.27 19.27 0.76
N MET A 28 -8.23 19.12 1.55
CA MET A 28 -8.27 18.53 2.89
C MET A 28 -7.50 19.40 3.87
N ASN A 29 -7.94 19.43 5.12
CA ASN A 29 -7.17 20.04 6.18
C ASN A 29 -5.99 19.13 6.56
N THR A 30 -4.80 19.69 6.56
CA THR A 30 -3.58 19.10 7.11
C THR A 30 -2.92 20.12 8.05
N LEU A 31 -2.37 19.67 9.16
CA LEU A 31 -1.69 20.54 10.11
C LEU A 31 -0.33 20.96 9.56
N GLN A 32 -0.10 22.26 9.47
CA GLN A 32 1.16 22.86 9.01
C GLN A 32 1.89 23.52 10.18
N ALA A 33 3.23 23.65 10.09
CA ALA A 33 4.03 24.27 11.15
C ALA A 33 3.59 25.72 11.47
N ALA A 34 3.22 26.48 10.43
CA ALA A 34 2.72 27.85 10.57
C ALA A 34 1.43 27.97 11.45
N PHE A 35 0.66 26.88 11.56
CA PHE A 35 -0.57 26.89 12.38
C PHE A 35 -0.32 27.04 13.88
N ALA A 36 0.89 26.79 14.32
CA ALA A 36 1.26 27.01 15.71
C ALA A 36 1.12 28.48 16.11
N ASP A 37 1.48 29.40 15.23
CA ASP A 37 1.39 30.82 15.51
C ASP A 37 -0.07 31.32 15.44
N GLU A 38 -0.86 30.85 14.46
CA GLU A 38 -2.31 31.12 14.42
C GLU A 38 -3.01 30.62 15.70
N MET A 39 -2.67 29.42 16.17
CA MET A 39 -3.25 28.88 17.40
C MET A 39 -2.82 29.64 18.66
N LYS A 40 -1.60 30.19 18.74
CA LYS A 40 -1.17 31.07 19.84
C LYS A 40 -2.02 32.33 19.88
N GLU A 41 -2.28 32.96 18.73
CA GLU A 41 -3.19 34.12 18.66
C GLU A 41 -4.61 33.78 19.15
N ILE A 42 -5.13 32.62 18.74
CA ILE A 42 -6.45 32.13 19.17
C ILE A 42 -6.48 31.90 20.68
N PHE A 43 -5.44 31.26 21.26
CA PHE A 43 -5.36 31.09 22.70
C PHE A 43 -5.26 32.42 23.47
N ALA A 44 -4.59 33.45 22.92
CA ALA A 44 -4.57 34.77 23.47
C ALA A 44 -6.00 35.41 23.48
N GLN A 45 -6.71 35.36 22.34
CA GLN A 45 -8.10 35.83 22.22
C GLN A 45 -9.02 35.10 23.20
N LEU A 46 -8.87 33.82 23.39
CA LEU A 46 -9.68 33.03 24.32
C LEU A 46 -9.41 33.37 25.78
N LYS A 47 -8.20 33.80 26.16
CA LYS A 47 -7.88 34.28 27.52
C LYS A 47 -8.55 35.61 27.83
N ASP A 48 -8.67 36.48 26.82
CA ASP A 48 -9.28 37.80 26.98
C ASP A 48 -10.82 37.73 26.94
N SER A 49 -11.39 36.61 26.49
CA SER A 49 -12.84 36.38 26.39
C SER A 49 -13.40 35.84 27.72
N SER A 50 -14.12 36.65 28.46
CA SER A 50 -14.77 36.20 29.68
C SER A 50 -16.07 35.44 29.40
N GLY A 51 -16.38 34.42 30.22
CA GLY A 51 -17.68 33.75 30.19
C GLY A 51 -17.84 32.61 29.21
N ILE A 52 -16.78 32.18 28.52
CA ILE A 52 -16.83 31.02 27.62
C ILE A 52 -17.22 29.75 28.40
N LYS A 53 -18.30 29.10 27.95
CA LYS A 53 -18.81 27.85 28.54
C LYS A 53 -18.16 26.60 27.99
N GLY A 54 -17.59 26.68 26.78
CA GLY A 54 -16.93 25.55 26.10
C GLY A 54 -16.50 25.91 24.70
N MET A 55 -15.73 25.00 24.08
CA MET A 55 -15.25 25.16 22.70
C MET A 55 -15.62 23.95 21.86
N ILE A 56 -16.03 24.18 20.61
CA ILE A 56 -16.23 23.15 19.58
C ILE A 56 -15.24 23.38 18.46
N ILE A 57 -14.43 22.36 18.16
CA ILE A 57 -13.52 22.32 17.01
C ILE A 57 -14.21 21.54 15.90
N HIS A 58 -14.35 22.17 14.74
CA HIS A 58 -14.96 21.57 13.56
C HIS A 58 -14.25 21.97 12.28
N SER A 59 -14.53 21.28 11.18
CA SER A 59 -13.97 21.62 9.87
C SER A 59 -15.04 22.21 8.95
N LEU A 60 -14.64 23.13 8.08
CA LEU A 60 -15.49 23.67 7.03
C LEU A 60 -15.35 22.88 5.70
N LYS A 61 -14.38 21.96 5.59
CA LYS A 61 -14.28 21.07 4.42
C LYS A 61 -15.44 20.06 4.45
N PRO A 62 -16.10 19.76 3.30
CA PRO A 62 -17.33 18.95 3.30
C PRO A 62 -17.14 17.49 3.74
N ASP A 63 -15.97 16.92 3.54
CA ASP A 63 -15.71 15.48 3.74
C ASP A 63 -14.40 15.19 4.50
N ASN A 64 -13.89 16.14 5.28
CA ASN A 64 -12.61 16.00 5.96
C ASN A 64 -12.58 16.80 7.26
N PHE A 65 -12.20 16.17 8.38
CA PHE A 65 -11.88 16.87 9.61
C PHE A 65 -10.43 17.37 9.54
N VAL A 66 -9.46 16.49 9.81
CA VAL A 66 -8.03 16.74 9.63
C VAL A 66 -7.34 15.44 9.22
N ALA A 67 -6.69 15.43 8.05
CA ALA A 67 -6.10 14.24 7.46
C ALA A 67 -4.67 13.93 7.96
N GLY A 68 -4.20 14.62 8.97
CA GLY A 68 -2.85 14.46 9.55
C GLY A 68 -2.03 15.74 9.48
N ALA A 69 -0.74 15.63 9.79
CA ALA A 69 0.24 16.68 9.55
C ALA A 69 0.66 16.71 8.08
N ASP A 70 1.07 17.87 7.59
CA ASP A 70 1.67 17.98 6.27
C ASP A 70 3.06 17.34 6.27
N VAL A 71 3.18 16.19 5.62
CA VAL A 71 4.43 15.42 5.58
C VAL A 71 5.56 16.19 4.89
N ARG A 72 5.24 17.19 4.03
CA ARG A 72 6.23 18.04 3.35
C ARG A 72 7.13 18.82 4.33
N MET A 73 6.59 19.20 5.48
CA MET A 73 7.39 19.90 6.50
C MET A 73 8.50 19.03 7.10
N LEU A 74 8.39 17.71 7.02
CA LEU A 74 9.42 16.78 7.48
C LEU A 74 10.58 16.68 6.47
N GLU A 75 10.33 16.91 5.20
CA GLU A 75 11.38 16.95 4.15
C GLU A 75 12.28 18.18 4.29
N ALA A 76 11.77 19.25 4.91
CA ALA A 76 12.55 20.45 5.18
C ALA A 76 13.51 20.29 6.38
N CYS A 77 13.30 19.29 7.23
CA CYS A 77 14.17 19.04 8.38
C CYS A 77 15.49 18.40 7.91
N THR A 78 16.59 19.02 8.32
CA THR A 78 17.97 18.54 8.03
C THR A 78 18.60 17.80 9.20
N THR A 79 18.06 18.00 10.41
CA THR A 79 18.54 17.38 11.65
C THR A 79 17.42 16.75 12.47
N ALA A 80 17.77 15.77 13.30
CA ALA A 80 16.84 15.17 14.25
C ALA A 80 16.29 16.20 15.26
N ASN A 81 17.08 17.19 15.63
CA ASN A 81 16.67 18.24 16.56
C ASN A 81 15.58 19.15 15.97
N GLU A 82 15.65 19.48 14.69
CA GLU A 82 14.62 20.27 14.01
C GLU A 82 13.28 19.51 13.99
N ALA A 83 13.31 18.23 13.63
CA ALA A 83 12.10 17.39 13.63
C ALA A 83 11.57 17.15 15.06
N GLN A 84 12.45 17.01 16.06
CA GLN A 84 12.07 16.95 17.47
C GLN A 84 11.38 18.24 17.92
N ALA A 85 11.86 19.40 17.48
CA ALA A 85 11.28 20.70 17.81
C ALA A 85 9.85 20.83 17.26
N LEU A 86 9.59 20.35 16.02
CA LEU A 86 8.23 20.28 15.45
C LEU A 86 7.29 19.43 16.30
N ALA A 87 7.75 18.26 16.75
CA ALA A 87 6.96 17.39 17.61
C ALA A 87 6.64 18.08 18.96
N LYS A 88 7.63 18.70 19.60
CA LYS A 88 7.45 19.46 20.86
C LYS A 88 6.45 20.61 20.69
N GLN A 89 6.54 21.36 19.61
CA GLN A 89 5.59 22.44 19.32
C GLN A 89 4.13 21.90 19.22
N GLY A 90 3.93 20.76 18.55
CA GLY A 90 2.62 20.11 18.50
C GLY A 90 2.13 19.64 19.88
N GLN A 91 3.04 19.05 20.68
CA GLN A 91 2.73 18.61 22.04
C GLN A 91 2.29 19.78 22.94
N GLU A 92 3.01 20.90 22.88
CA GLU A 92 2.73 22.11 23.66
C GLU A 92 1.37 22.71 23.28
N LEU A 93 1.07 22.83 21.99
CA LEU A 93 -0.22 23.33 21.51
C LEU A 93 -1.39 22.46 21.97
N PHE A 94 -1.26 21.16 21.86
CA PHE A 94 -2.30 20.24 22.28
C PHE A 94 -2.40 20.14 23.82
N GLN A 95 -1.32 20.43 24.54
CA GLN A 95 -1.39 20.55 25.99
C GLN A 95 -2.14 21.81 26.40
N GLN A 96 -1.84 22.97 25.79
CA GLN A 96 -2.60 24.21 26.04
C GLN A 96 -4.09 24.03 25.77
N LEU A 97 -4.45 23.30 24.70
CA LEU A 97 -5.86 22.98 24.41
C LEU A 97 -6.48 22.11 25.51
N SER A 98 -5.77 21.13 26.02
CA SER A 98 -6.24 20.27 27.12
C SER A 98 -6.39 21.03 28.45
N ASP A 99 -5.60 22.07 28.65
CA ASP A 99 -5.55 22.84 29.89
C ASP A 99 -6.58 24.01 29.94
N LEU A 100 -7.32 24.24 28.85
CA LEU A 100 -8.40 25.23 28.85
C LEU A 100 -9.38 24.94 30.00
N PRO A 101 -9.88 25.99 30.71
CA PRO A 101 -10.69 25.80 31.92
C PRO A 101 -12.11 25.27 31.66
N TYR A 102 -12.53 25.25 30.42
CA TYR A 102 -13.87 24.80 29.98
C TYR A 102 -13.73 23.56 29.03
N PRO A 103 -14.83 22.80 28.81
CA PRO A 103 -14.81 21.62 27.96
C PRO A 103 -14.55 21.95 26.49
N VAL A 104 -13.74 21.13 25.86
CA VAL A 104 -13.44 21.19 24.42
C VAL A 104 -13.98 19.94 23.75
N VAL A 105 -14.71 20.10 22.64
CA VAL A 105 -15.33 19.00 21.87
C VAL A 105 -14.82 19.01 20.45
N ALA A 106 -14.26 17.90 19.99
CA ALA A 106 -13.97 17.70 18.56
C ALA A 106 -15.21 17.14 17.85
N ALA A 107 -15.76 17.90 16.89
CA ALA A 107 -16.86 17.50 16.01
C ALA A 107 -16.27 16.98 14.68
N ILE A 108 -16.21 15.67 14.53
CA ILE A 108 -15.41 14.98 13.51
C ILE A 108 -16.30 14.47 12.39
N HIS A 109 -16.04 14.90 11.15
CA HIS A 109 -16.59 14.29 9.95
C HIS A 109 -15.49 13.98 8.94
N GLY A 110 -15.59 12.82 8.25
CA GLY A 110 -14.56 12.36 7.33
C GLY A 110 -13.27 11.88 8.03
N PRO A 111 -12.10 11.94 7.34
CA PRO A 111 -10.81 11.54 7.91
C PRO A 111 -10.36 12.39 9.09
N CYS A 112 -9.95 11.70 10.17
CA CYS A 112 -9.33 12.24 11.38
C CYS A 112 -8.12 11.35 11.69
N LEU A 113 -6.98 11.65 11.08
CA LEU A 113 -5.82 10.78 11.03
C LEU A 113 -4.57 11.48 11.58
N GLY A 114 -3.64 10.70 12.13
CA GLY A 114 -2.35 11.22 12.61
C GLY A 114 -2.52 12.41 13.55
N GLY A 115 -1.81 13.50 13.30
CA GLY A 115 -1.94 14.74 14.06
C GLY A 115 -3.38 15.25 14.23
N GLY A 116 -4.29 14.95 13.28
CA GLY A 116 -5.71 15.27 13.41
C GLY A 116 -6.41 14.45 14.51
N LEU A 117 -6.02 13.18 14.67
CA LEU A 117 -6.50 12.39 15.80
C LEU A 117 -5.81 12.83 17.10
N GLU A 118 -4.54 13.21 17.07
CA GLU A 118 -3.81 13.73 18.23
C GLU A 118 -4.45 15.03 18.76
N LEU A 119 -4.85 15.95 17.85
CA LEU A 119 -5.67 17.13 18.18
C LEU A 119 -6.98 16.71 18.86
N ALA A 120 -7.72 15.77 18.28
CA ALA A 120 -8.98 15.30 18.85
C ALA A 120 -8.78 14.59 20.21
N LEU A 121 -7.65 13.88 20.41
CA LEU A 121 -7.31 13.26 21.70
C LEU A 121 -6.95 14.27 22.79
N ALA A 122 -6.58 15.50 22.43
CA ALA A 122 -6.36 16.60 23.37
C ALA A 122 -7.67 17.24 23.84
N CYS A 123 -8.78 17.06 23.12
CA CYS A 123 -10.11 17.54 23.53
C CYS A 123 -10.71 16.65 24.63
N ASP A 124 -11.63 17.24 25.43
CA ASP A 124 -12.38 16.51 26.46
C ASP A 124 -13.29 15.44 25.85
N TYR A 125 -13.96 15.78 24.75
CA TYR A 125 -14.91 14.90 24.06
C TYR A 125 -14.67 14.86 22.55
N ARG A 126 -15.06 13.74 21.95
CA ARG A 126 -15.00 13.48 20.49
C ARG A 126 -16.32 12.94 20.02
N VAL A 127 -16.99 13.69 19.17
CA VAL A 127 -18.23 13.27 18.49
C VAL A 127 -17.91 13.08 17.03
N CYS A 128 -18.32 11.97 16.41
CA CYS A 128 -18.06 11.75 14.98
C CYS A 128 -19.33 11.38 14.22
N THR A 129 -19.31 11.62 12.91
CA THR A 129 -20.37 11.15 12.01
C THR A 129 -20.28 9.64 11.80
N ASP A 130 -21.41 9.00 11.49
CA ASP A 130 -21.49 7.57 11.17
C ASP A 130 -21.20 7.27 9.68
N SER A 131 -20.82 8.28 8.92
CA SER A 131 -20.48 8.22 7.50
C SER A 131 -19.39 7.18 7.22
N ASP A 132 -19.49 6.50 6.08
CA ASP A 132 -18.44 5.60 5.59
C ASP A 132 -17.12 6.31 5.24
N LYS A 133 -17.13 7.65 5.07
CA LYS A 133 -15.94 8.46 4.88
C LYS A 133 -15.18 8.72 6.18
N THR A 134 -15.87 8.66 7.33
CA THR A 134 -15.25 8.91 8.64
C THR A 134 -14.32 7.78 9.03
N ARG A 135 -13.04 8.13 9.20
CA ARG A 135 -11.93 7.24 9.56
C ARG A 135 -11.09 7.91 10.63
N LEU A 136 -10.76 7.14 11.67
CA LEU A 136 -9.90 7.61 12.77
C LEU A 136 -8.70 6.66 12.93
N GLY A 137 -7.50 7.20 13.11
CA GLY A 137 -6.30 6.37 13.29
C GLY A 137 -5.02 7.17 13.42
N LEU A 138 -3.96 6.47 13.83
CA LEU A 138 -2.59 6.99 13.90
C LEU A 138 -1.72 6.19 12.90
N PRO A 139 -1.67 6.57 11.61
CA PRO A 139 -1.01 5.80 10.57
C PRO A 139 0.48 6.10 10.41
N GLU A 140 1.11 6.85 11.29
CA GLU A 140 2.50 7.34 11.20
C GLU A 140 3.51 6.23 10.99
N VAL A 141 3.26 5.04 11.54
CA VAL A 141 4.12 3.86 11.36
C VAL A 141 4.25 3.43 9.88
N GLN A 142 3.25 3.75 9.04
CA GLN A 142 3.29 3.50 7.59
C GLN A 142 4.28 4.43 6.86
N LEU A 143 4.68 5.53 7.51
CA LEU A 143 5.71 6.46 7.07
C LEU A 143 7.05 6.24 7.79
N GLY A 144 7.20 5.12 8.53
CA GLY A 144 8.38 4.86 9.34
C GLY A 144 8.52 5.80 10.55
N LEU A 145 7.41 6.37 11.02
CA LEU A 145 7.35 7.32 12.12
C LEU A 145 6.49 6.78 13.28
N LEU A 146 6.50 7.49 14.38
CA LEU A 146 5.54 7.34 15.47
C LEU A 146 4.67 8.60 15.58
N PRO A 147 3.49 8.57 16.23
CA PRO A 147 2.73 9.78 16.56
C PRO A 147 3.59 10.72 17.43
N GLY A 148 3.76 11.97 16.99
CA GLY A 148 4.73 12.90 17.59
C GLY A 148 4.13 13.98 18.49
N SER A 149 2.79 14.12 18.51
CA SER A 149 2.10 15.22 19.24
C SER A 149 1.28 14.72 20.44
N GLY A 150 1.73 13.65 21.08
CA GLY A 150 1.11 13.08 22.27
C GLY A 150 0.21 11.86 22.04
N GLY A 151 0.10 11.38 20.80
CA GLY A 151 -0.74 10.23 20.44
C GLY A 151 -0.33 8.95 21.13
N THR A 152 0.97 8.68 21.29
CA THR A 152 1.49 7.51 21.99
C THR A 152 1.19 7.55 23.49
N GLN A 153 0.92 8.74 24.04
CA GLN A 153 0.62 8.93 25.45
C GLN A 153 -0.87 9.01 25.75
N ARG A 154 -1.63 9.74 24.92
CA ARG A 154 -3.06 9.97 25.14
C ARG A 154 -3.91 8.75 24.79
N LEU A 155 -3.62 8.07 23.67
CA LEU A 155 -4.45 6.96 23.22
C LEU A 155 -4.44 5.75 24.19
N PRO A 156 -3.30 5.28 24.73
CA PRO A 156 -3.29 4.19 25.72
C PRO A 156 -4.00 4.52 27.01
N ARG A 157 -3.98 5.80 27.42
CA ARG A 157 -4.70 6.25 28.61
C ARG A 157 -6.21 6.35 28.37
N LEU A 158 -6.64 6.56 27.13
CA LEU A 158 -8.04 6.67 26.75
C LEU A 158 -8.72 5.30 26.54
N ILE A 159 -8.11 4.40 25.73
CA ILE A 159 -8.75 3.14 25.33
C ILE A 159 -8.05 1.89 25.85
N GLY A 160 -6.94 2.04 26.60
CA GLY A 160 -6.14 0.96 27.16
C GLY A 160 -4.98 0.53 26.25
N LEU A 161 -4.06 -0.26 26.82
CA LEU A 161 -2.77 -0.59 26.20
C LEU A 161 -2.92 -1.46 24.95
N LEU A 162 -3.62 -2.60 25.04
CA LEU A 162 -3.71 -3.57 23.94
C LEU A 162 -4.34 -3.00 22.66
N PRO A 163 -5.52 -2.32 22.71
CA PRO A 163 -6.09 -1.74 21.49
C PRO A 163 -5.25 -0.60 20.94
N SER A 164 -4.54 0.15 21.79
CA SER A 164 -3.65 1.24 21.34
C SER A 164 -2.43 0.70 20.62
N LEU A 165 -1.79 -0.36 21.15
CA LEU A 165 -0.69 -1.03 20.46
C LEU A 165 -1.12 -1.58 19.09
N ASP A 166 -2.33 -2.20 18.99
CA ASP A 166 -2.83 -2.67 17.70
C ASP A 166 -3.03 -1.53 16.69
N LEU A 167 -3.51 -0.36 17.14
CA LEU A 167 -3.72 0.78 16.26
C LEU A 167 -2.41 1.46 15.84
N ILE A 168 -1.52 1.74 16.79
CA ILE A 168 -0.30 2.51 16.53
C ILE A 168 0.74 1.67 15.77
N LEU A 169 0.95 0.39 16.14
CA LEU A 169 1.91 -0.49 15.48
C LEU A 169 1.49 -0.94 14.07
N THR A 170 0.21 -0.81 13.72
CA THR A 170 -0.29 -1.23 12.40
C THR A 170 -0.73 -0.07 11.52
N GLY A 171 -0.85 1.13 12.06
CA GLY A 171 -1.39 2.30 11.35
C GLY A 171 -2.84 2.13 10.88
N LYS A 172 -3.58 1.24 11.51
CA LYS A 172 -4.92 0.85 11.12
C LYS A 172 -5.94 1.95 11.39
N GLN A 173 -6.78 2.20 10.40
CA GLN A 173 -7.87 3.16 10.51
C GLN A 173 -9.16 2.49 10.98
N LEU A 174 -9.84 3.12 11.90
CA LEU A 174 -11.13 2.69 12.43
C LEU A 174 -12.28 3.36 11.69
N ARG A 175 -13.32 2.60 11.38
CA ARG A 175 -14.62 3.17 11.00
C ARG A 175 -15.31 3.74 12.24
N ALA A 176 -16.17 4.74 12.08
CA ALA A 176 -16.86 5.48 13.15
C ALA A 176 -17.50 4.57 14.25
N LYS A 177 -18.33 3.61 13.85
CA LYS A 177 -18.96 2.65 14.80
C LYS A 177 -17.95 1.81 15.58
N LYS A 178 -16.79 1.46 14.95
CA LYS A 178 -15.72 0.74 15.63
C LYS A 178 -14.95 1.63 16.59
N ALA A 179 -14.71 2.89 16.22
CA ALA A 179 -14.09 3.90 17.07
C ALA A 179 -14.94 4.14 18.33
N LYS A 180 -16.27 4.28 18.19
CA LYS A 180 -17.21 4.37 19.31
C LYS A 180 -17.14 3.13 20.20
N LYS A 181 -17.16 1.94 19.62
CA LYS A 181 -17.09 0.68 20.40
C LYS A 181 -15.80 0.56 21.21
N LEU A 182 -14.67 1.01 20.67
CA LEU A 182 -13.37 1.01 21.36
C LEU A 182 -13.24 2.19 22.35
N GLY A 183 -14.11 3.19 22.26
CA GLY A 183 -14.06 4.36 23.11
C GLY A 183 -13.09 5.44 22.64
N VAL A 184 -12.62 5.38 21.40
CA VAL A 184 -11.86 6.48 20.80
C VAL A 184 -12.72 7.73 20.66
N VAL A 185 -14.03 7.56 20.36
CA VAL A 185 -15.01 8.65 20.34
C VAL A 185 -16.13 8.43 21.35
N ASP A 186 -16.72 9.53 21.82
CA ASP A 186 -17.75 9.54 22.85
C ASP A 186 -19.16 9.39 22.27
N ALA A 187 -19.38 9.84 21.00
CA ALA A 187 -20.61 9.61 20.26
C ALA A 187 -20.32 9.36 18.77
N CYS A 188 -21.26 8.68 18.10
CA CYS A 188 -21.25 8.44 16.67
C CYS A 188 -22.67 8.63 16.16
N VAL A 189 -22.91 9.67 15.34
CA VAL A 189 -24.23 10.21 15.02
C VAL A 189 -24.34 10.53 13.53
N PRO A 190 -25.56 10.67 12.97
CA PRO A 190 -25.74 11.23 11.63
C PRO A 190 -25.13 12.63 11.50
N ASP A 191 -24.70 12.99 10.30
CA ASP A 191 -24.04 14.27 10.02
C ASP A 191 -24.93 15.48 10.41
N THR A 192 -26.22 15.39 10.12
CA THR A 192 -27.21 16.46 10.36
C THR A 192 -27.33 16.92 11.83
N ILE A 193 -26.94 16.08 12.80
CA ILE A 193 -27.01 16.38 14.22
C ILE A 193 -25.64 16.43 14.90
N LEU A 194 -24.55 16.40 14.15
CA LEU A 194 -23.19 16.35 14.69
C LEU A 194 -22.91 17.52 15.63
N LEU A 195 -23.21 18.74 15.20
CA LEU A 195 -22.92 19.96 15.94
C LEU A 195 -23.83 20.11 17.15
N ASP A 196 -25.11 19.73 17.04
CA ASP A 196 -26.06 19.77 18.17
C ASP A 196 -25.63 18.81 19.27
N VAL A 197 -25.20 17.61 18.91
CA VAL A 197 -24.67 16.65 19.89
C VAL A 197 -23.35 17.14 20.48
N ALA A 198 -22.49 17.83 19.71
CA ALA A 198 -21.29 18.46 20.27
C ALA A 198 -21.62 19.52 21.33
N LYS A 199 -22.65 20.38 21.12
CA LYS A 199 -23.16 21.33 22.13
C LYS A 199 -23.60 20.63 23.40
N GLN A 200 -24.35 19.52 23.29
CA GLN A 200 -24.77 18.74 24.46
C GLN A 200 -23.61 18.22 25.31
N PHE A 201 -22.43 17.97 24.67
CA PHE A 201 -21.22 17.57 25.40
C PHE A 201 -20.58 18.75 26.14
N ILE A 202 -20.72 19.99 25.68
CA ILE A 202 -20.31 21.19 26.43
C ILE A 202 -21.05 21.27 27.76
N GLU A 203 -22.38 21.03 27.78
CA GLU A 203 -23.19 21.05 28.96
C GLU A 203 -22.77 20.04 30.04
N LYS A 204 -22.07 18.96 29.68
CA LYS A 204 -21.55 17.97 30.63
C LYS A 204 -20.34 18.46 31.43
N GLY A 205 -19.79 19.63 31.06
CA GLY A 205 -18.60 20.18 31.68
C GLY A 205 -17.31 19.42 31.33
N LYS A 206 -16.21 19.82 31.94
CA LYS A 206 -14.89 19.23 31.70
C LYS A 206 -14.85 17.74 32.04
N ASN A 207 -14.29 16.95 31.16
CA ASN A 207 -14.20 15.48 31.34
C ASN A 207 -13.13 15.13 32.37
N LYS A 208 -13.50 14.99 33.63
CA LYS A 208 -12.63 14.55 34.74
C LYS A 208 -12.53 13.02 34.85
N GLY A 209 -13.20 12.28 33.96
CA GLY A 209 -13.43 10.85 34.13
C GLY A 209 -12.34 9.93 33.56
N LYS A 210 -11.79 9.10 34.43
CA LYS A 210 -11.12 7.85 34.01
C LYS A 210 -12.19 6.92 33.45
N LYS A 211 -12.18 6.56 32.15
CA LYS A 211 -13.05 5.51 31.63
C LYS A 211 -12.87 4.23 32.47
N LYS A 212 -13.96 3.56 32.84
CA LYS A 212 -13.91 2.27 33.52
C LYS A 212 -13.21 1.24 32.61
N GLN A 213 -11.96 0.95 32.92
CA GLN A 213 -11.22 -0.12 32.29
C GLN A 213 -11.87 -1.47 32.61
N SER A 214 -11.93 -2.40 31.67
CA SER A 214 -12.41 -3.75 31.93
C SER A 214 -11.49 -4.45 32.94
N THR A 215 -12.01 -5.42 33.70
CA THR A 215 -11.24 -6.17 34.69
C THR A 215 -10.00 -6.84 34.05
N LYS A 216 -10.13 -7.32 32.82
CA LYS A 216 -9.03 -7.89 32.02
C LYS A 216 -7.95 -6.86 31.73
N GLU A 217 -8.34 -5.66 31.40
CA GLU A 217 -7.44 -4.56 31.08
C GLU A 217 -6.70 -4.02 32.31
N LYS A 218 -7.40 -3.93 33.43
CA LYS A 218 -6.78 -3.62 34.74
C LYS A 218 -5.74 -4.64 35.16
N LEU A 219 -6.01 -5.94 34.92
CA LEU A 219 -5.06 -7.02 35.23
C LEU A 219 -3.83 -6.99 34.32
N MET A 220 -4.02 -6.76 33.02
CA MET A 220 -2.95 -6.83 32.00
C MET A 220 -2.14 -5.53 31.89
N SER A 221 -2.73 -4.37 32.11
CA SER A 221 -2.08 -3.07 31.99
C SER A 221 -1.87 -2.34 33.32
N GLY A 222 -2.56 -2.72 34.39
CA GLY A 222 -2.50 -2.11 35.72
C GLY A 222 -1.31 -2.54 36.56
N SER A 223 -0.75 -3.74 36.33
CA SER A 223 0.43 -4.24 37.07
C SER A 223 1.69 -4.14 36.22
N GLY A 224 2.86 -3.93 36.86
CA GLY A 224 4.16 -3.90 36.17
C GLY A 224 4.46 -5.20 35.40
N LEU A 225 4.17 -6.35 36.04
CA LEU A 225 4.34 -7.68 35.43
C LEU A 225 3.40 -7.89 34.21
N GLY A 226 2.13 -7.49 34.32
CA GLY A 226 1.18 -7.59 33.21
C GLY A 226 1.60 -6.71 32.02
N ARG A 227 2.06 -5.49 32.26
CA ARG A 227 2.61 -4.61 31.22
C ARG A 227 3.82 -5.23 30.53
N LYS A 228 4.79 -5.75 31.30
CA LYS A 228 5.99 -6.40 30.75
C LYS A 228 5.62 -7.53 29.77
N LEU A 229 4.73 -8.43 30.18
CA LEU A 229 4.25 -9.52 29.31
C LEU A 229 3.57 -9.02 28.03
N VAL A 230 2.76 -7.97 28.12
CA VAL A 230 2.11 -7.37 26.94
C VAL A 230 3.14 -6.80 25.96
N PHE A 231 4.14 -6.06 26.45
CA PHE A 231 5.19 -5.50 25.60
C PHE A 231 6.09 -6.58 24.98
N GLU A 232 6.49 -7.60 25.73
CA GLU A 232 7.25 -8.74 25.21
C GLU A 232 6.48 -9.48 24.09
N GLN A 233 5.18 -9.76 24.28
CA GLN A 233 4.36 -10.38 23.25
C GLN A 233 4.16 -9.47 22.02
N ALA A 234 3.95 -8.17 22.24
CA ALA A 234 3.83 -7.20 21.16
C ALA A 234 5.14 -7.11 20.37
N ALA A 235 6.29 -7.01 21.03
CA ALA A 235 7.62 -7.00 20.41
C ALA A 235 7.86 -8.27 19.59
N LYS A 236 7.62 -9.45 20.18
CA LYS A 236 7.78 -10.74 19.48
C LYS A 236 6.90 -10.82 18.23
N LYS A 237 5.59 -10.45 18.35
CA LYS A 237 4.67 -10.47 17.23
C LYS A 237 5.02 -9.48 16.15
N THR A 238 5.52 -8.31 16.52
CA THR A 238 5.96 -7.26 15.60
C THR A 238 7.23 -7.71 14.88
N ASN A 239 8.23 -8.19 15.62
CA ASN A 239 9.50 -8.64 15.04
C ASN A 239 9.31 -9.83 14.07
N LEU A 240 8.41 -10.76 14.34
CA LEU A 240 8.04 -11.83 13.41
C LEU A 240 7.53 -11.32 12.06
N LYS A 241 6.95 -10.11 12.02
CA LYS A 241 6.44 -9.50 10.79
C LYS A 241 7.41 -8.54 10.12
N THR A 242 8.14 -7.79 10.92
CA THR A 242 9.03 -6.74 10.45
C THR A 242 10.47 -7.21 10.28
N ARG A 243 10.83 -8.32 10.89
CA ARG A 243 12.18 -8.91 10.94
C ARG A 243 13.27 -7.90 11.34
N GLY A 244 12.88 -6.89 12.16
CA GLY A 244 13.79 -5.83 12.59
C GLY A 244 13.94 -4.65 11.62
N ASN A 245 13.40 -4.74 10.42
CA ASN A 245 13.60 -3.77 9.34
C ASN A 245 12.80 -2.45 9.49
N TYR A 246 12.05 -2.26 10.58
CA TYR A 246 11.20 -1.07 10.79
C TYR A 246 11.45 -0.47 12.18
N PRO A 247 12.45 0.43 12.33
CA PRO A 247 12.83 1.02 13.62
C PRO A 247 11.68 1.72 14.33
N ALA A 248 10.73 2.32 13.59
CA ALA A 248 9.56 2.96 14.16
C ALA A 248 8.74 2.04 15.09
N THR A 249 8.67 0.74 14.79
CA THR A 249 7.91 -0.21 15.61
C THR A 249 8.56 -0.45 16.97
N VAL A 250 9.88 -0.44 17.03
CA VAL A 250 10.66 -0.56 18.28
C VAL A 250 10.50 0.72 19.11
N ALA A 251 10.66 1.88 18.47
CA ALA A 251 10.49 3.18 19.12
C ALA A 251 9.07 3.39 19.69
N ILE A 252 8.03 2.95 18.97
CA ILE A 252 6.64 2.99 19.46
C ILE A 252 6.48 2.20 20.75
N LEU A 253 7.00 0.98 20.81
CA LEU A 253 6.92 0.14 22.02
C LEU A 253 7.65 0.78 23.19
N GLU A 254 8.89 1.27 22.96
CA GLU A 254 9.71 1.95 23.96
C GLU A 254 9.01 3.18 24.53
N VAL A 255 8.52 4.08 23.67
CA VAL A 255 7.92 5.35 24.06
C VAL A 255 6.63 5.14 24.86
N ILE A 256 5.76 4.19 24.43
CA ILE A 256 4.53 3.88 25.15
C ILE A 256 4.86 3.25 26.52
N GLN A 257 5.80 2.33 26.58
CA GLN A 257 6.23 1.70 27.82
C GLN A 257 6.80 2.74 28.79
N HIS A 258 7.74 3.55 28.33
CA HIS A 258 8.37 4.60 29.14
C HIS A 258 7.33 5.57 29.73
N GLY A 259 6.41 6.05 28.89
CA GLY A 259 5.38 6.97 29.36
C GLY A 259 4.37 6.37 30.33
N LEU A 260 4.12 5.06 30.28
CA LEU A 260 3.28 4.36 31.27
C LEU A 260 4.02 4.08 32.59
N GLU A 261 5.35 3.97 32.55
CA GLU A 261 6.19 3.70 33.74
C GLU A 261 6.64 4.99 34.43
N LYS A 262 7.05 6.00 33.66
CA LYS A 262 7.65 7.24 34.16
C LYS A 262 6.72 8.44 34.17
N GLY A 263 5.56 8.35 33.55
CA GLY A 263 4.57 9.42 33.51
C GLY A 263 4.42 10.09 32.15
N PHE A 264 3.37 10.90 32.04
CA PHE A 264 2.97 11.52 30.77
C PHE A 264 4.02 12.46 30.19
N ALA A 265 4.56 13.37 31.00
CA ALA A 265 5.55 14.35 30.54
C ALA A 265 6.85 13.71 30.04
N GLN A 266 7.38 12.72 30.79
CA GLN A 266 8.58 11.99 30.37
C GLN A 266 8.32 11.13 29.13
N GLY A 267 7.10 10.59 28.99
CA GLY A 267 6.68 9.90 27.78
C GLY A 267 6.63 10.81 26.55
N GLN A 268 6.16 12.04 26.69
CA GLN A 268 6.17 13.04 25.61
C GLN A 268 7.60 13.48 25.24
N GLU A 269 8.46 13.68 26.19
CA GLU A 269 9.86 14.04 25.92
C GLU A 269 10.56 12.96 25.08
N LEU A 270 10.39 11.69 25.47
CA LEU A 270 10.94 10.57 24.70
C LEU A 270 10.26 10.41 23.33
N GLU A 271 8.94 10.66 23.24
CA GLU A 271 8.16 10.65 21.99
C GLU A 271 8.75 11.64 20.98
N ALA A 272 8.95 12.89 21.39
CA ALA A 272 9.53 13.93 20.52
C ALA A 272 10.96 13.59 20.07
N LYS A 273 11.80 13.08 20.99
CA LYS A 273 13.16 12.65 20.68
C LYS A 273 13.18 11.54 19.63
N ARG A 274 12.41 10.46 19.85
CA ARG A 274 12.33 9.33 18.93
C ARG A 274 11.70 9.71 17.59
N PHE A 275 10.73 10.62 17.59
CA PHE A 275 10.17 11.18 16.37
C PHE A 275 11.25 11.85 15.52
N GLY A 276 12.09 12.72 16.14
CA GLY A 276 13.18 13.38 15.44
C GLY A 276 14.20 12.40 14.84
N GLU A 277 14.61 11.39 15.61
CA GLU A 277 15.52 10.34 15.14
C GLU A 277 14.93 9.56 13.95
N LEU A 278 13.64 9.19 14.02
CA LEU A 278 12.96 8.46 12.96
C LEU A 278 12.79 9.27 11.68
N VAL A 279 12.53 10.58 11.76
CA VAL A 279 12.44 11.44 10.56
C VAL A 279 13.73 11.40 9.75
N MET A 280 14.89 11.28 10.39
CA MET A 280 16.21 11.22 9.73
C MET A 280 16.56 9.83 9.22
N SER A 281 15.86 8.76 9.65
CA SER A 281 16.17 7.39 9.26
C SER A 281 15.96 7.15 7.76
N SER A 282 16.77 6.28 7.18
CA SER A 282 16.68 5.86 5.78
C SER A 282 15.30 5.21 5.48
N GLU A 283 14.81 4.41 6.42
CA GLU A 283 13.53 3.72 6.31
C GLU A 283 12.35 4.69 6.26
N SER A 284 12.36 5.74 7.09
CA SER A 284 11.31 6.75 7.04
C SER A 284 11.39 7.58 5.76
N LYS A 285 12.59 7.99 5.33
CA LYS A 285 12.78 8.69 4.05
C LYS A 285 12.24 7.86 2.88
N ALA A 286 12.56 6.56 2.85
CA ALA A 286 12.06 5.62 1.85
C ALA A 286 10.52 5.51 1.87
N LEU A 287 9.92 5.32 3.03
CA LEU A 287 8.47 5.19 3.15
C LEU A 287 7.73 6.49 2.82
N ARG A 288 8.28 7.65 3.19
CA ARG A 288 7.73 8.96 2.79
C ARG A 288 7.83 9.18 1.29
N SER A 289 8.92 8.75 0.65
CA SER A 289 9.05 8.87 -0.82
C SER A 289 7.97 8.07 -1.55
N ILE A 290 7.61 6.87 -1.07
CA ILE A 290 6.49 6.08 -1.61
C ILE A 290 5.16 6.82 -1.42
N PHE A 291 4.97 7.45 -0.26
CA PHE A 291 3.77 8.25 0.01
C PHE A 291 3.65 9.42 -0.97
N PHE A 292 4.72 10.18 -1.21
CA PHE A 292 4.72 11.28 -2.19
C PHE A 292 4.50 10.76 -3.61
N ALA A 293 5.27 9.75 -4.05
CA ALA A 293 5.13 9.14 -5.36
C ALA A 293 3.68 8.70 -5.63
N THR A 294 3.08 7.94 -4.71
CA THR A 294 1.69 7.48 -4.86
C THR A 294 0.66 8.62 -4.82
N THR A 295 0.97 9.72 -4.14
CA THR A 295 0.09 10.90 -4.09
C THR A 295 0.14 11.69 -5.40
N GLU A 296 1.32 11.84 -6.00
CA GLU A 296 1.51 12.45 -7.32
C GLU A 296 0.85 11.60 -8.41
N MET A 297 1.12 10.31 -8.45
CA MET A 297 0.55 9.38 -9.42
C MET A 297 -0.98 9.37 -9.43
N LYS A 298 -1.65 9.72 -8.31
CA LYS A 298 -3.12 9.88 -8.29
C LYS A 298 -3.62 11.01 -9.18
N LYS A 299 -2.79 12.01 -9.45
CA LYS A 299 -3.16 13.17 -10.28
C LYS A 299 -2.87 12.94 -11.78
N GLU A 300 -1.96 12.03 -12.11
CA GLU A 300 -1.51 11.74 -13.47
C GLU A 300 -2.51 10.84 -14.22
N HIS A 301 -2.69 11.06 -15.51
CA HIS A 301 -3.55 10.23 -16.36
C HIS A 301 -2.75 9.38 -17.37
N GLY A 302 -1.44 9.38 -17.29
CA GLY A 302 -0.55 8.65 -18.19
C GLY A 302 -0.23 9.41 -19.48
N THR A 303 -1.13 10.28 -19.92
CA THR A 303 -1.00 11.25 -21.03
C THR A 303 -1.73 12.54 -20.66
N ASP A 304 -1.65 13.56 -21.52
CA ASP A 304 -2.37 14.83 -21.34
C ASP A 304 -3.84 14.76 -21.79
N ALA A 305 -4.25 13.67 -22.45
CA ALA A 305 -5.62 13.47 -22.90
C ALA A 305 -6.59 13.28 -21.73
N GLN A 306 -7.80 13.81 -21.88
CA GLN A 306 -8.86 13.60 -20.89
C GLN A 306 -9.41 12.16 -20.99
N PRO A 307 -9.60 11.47 -19.86
CA PRO A 307 -10.14 10.12 -19.85
C PRO A 307 -11.62 10.11 -20.22
N ALA A 308 -12.03 9.17 -21.06
CA ALA A 308 -13.45 8.90 -21.35
C ALA A 308 -14.17 8.32 -20.14
N ALA A 309 -15.48 8.55 -20.08
CA ALA A 309 -16.30 8.02 -18.99
C ALA A 309 -16.58 6.52 -19.17
N VAL A 310 -16.11 5.69 -18.25
CA VAL A 310 -16.39 4.24 -18.24
C VAL A 310 -17.61 3.97 -17.37
N LYS A 311 -18.71 3.53 -17.99
CA LYS A 311 -20.01 3.23 -17.36
C LYS A 311 -20.25 1.72 -17.24
N LYS A 312 -19.66 0.90 -18.11
CA LYS A 312 -19.81 -0.55 -18.12
C LYS A 312 -18.55 -1.24 -18.62
N VAL A 313 -18.15 -2.30 -17.95
CA VAL A 313 -16.94 -3.08 -18.28
C VAL A 313 -17.34 -4.50 -18.70
N GLY A 314 -16.74 -4.98 -19.78
CA GLY A 314 -16.76 -6.39 -20.18
C GLY A 314 -15.51 -7.11 -19.64
N VAL A 315 -15.65 -8.35 -19.23
CA VAL A 315 -14.51 -9.21 -18.87
C VAL A 315 -14.60 -10.50 -19.65
N LEU A 316 -13.55 -10.82 -20.42
CA LEU A 316 -13.43 -12.09 -21.13
C LEU A 316 -12.59 -13.06 -20.30
N GLY A 317 -13.19 -14.20 -19.95
CA GLY A 317 -12.62 -15.23 -19.09
C GLY A 317 -13.12 -15.14 -17.64
N GLY A 318 -13.73 -16.23 -17.15
CA GLY A 318 -14.24 -16.39 -15.78
C GLY A 318 -13.25 -17.03 -14.81
N GLY A 319 -11.98 -17.17 -15.21
CA GLY A 319 -10.90 -17.70 -14.38
C GLY A 319 -10.51 -16.79 -13.20
N LEU A 320 -9.41 -17.13 -12.51
CA LEU A 320 -8.95 -16.41 -11.33
C LEU A 320 -8.74 -14.91 -11.57
N MET A 321 -8.09 -14.56 -12.69
CA MET A 321 -7.81 -13.17 -13.05
C MET A 321 -9.08 -12.41 -13.40
N GLY A 322 -9.90 -12.92 -14.32
CA GLY A 322 -11.15 -12.25 -14.71
C GLY A 322 -12.14 -12.10 -13.55
N ALA A 323 -12.24 -13.09 -12.68
CA ALA A 323 -13.04 -13.01 -11.47
C ALA A 323 -12.55 -11.92 -10.51
N GLY A 324 -11.22 -11.82 -10.32
CA GLY A 324 -10.59 -10.78 -9.49
C GLY A 324 -10.74 -9.37 -10.08
N ILE A 325 -10.57 -9.22 -11.41
CA ILE A 325 -10.79 -7.95 -12.15
C ILE A 325 -12.25 -7.51 -12.01
N SER A 326 -13.21 -8.43 -12.21
CA SER A 326 -14.63 -8.16 -12.01
C SER A 326 -14.91 -7.69 -10.57
N HIS A 327 -14.26 -8.31 -9.57
CA HIS A 327 -14.42 -7.93 -8.18
C HIS A 327 -13.99 -6.49 -7.90
N VAL A 328 -12.79 -6.10 -8.30
CA VAL A 328 -12.29 -4.75 -8.03
C VAL A 328 -13.07 -3.69 -8.81
N THR A 329 -13.56 -4.02 -10.00
CA THR A 329 -14.41 -3.15 -10.81
C THR A 329 -15.73 -2.84 -10.11
N VAL A 330 -16.44 -3.84 -9.63
CA VAL A 330 -17.70 -3.64 -8.89
C VAL A 330 -17.46 -3.09 -7.49
N ALA A 331 -16.48 -3.64 -6.76
CA ALA A 331 -16.26 -3.30 -5.36
C ALA A 331 -15.71 -1.88 -5.14
N LYS A 332 -14.84 -1.41 -6.03
CA LYS A 332 -14.07 -0.17 -5.90
C LYS A 332 -14.49 0.88 -6.92
N ALA A 333 -14.45 0.53 -8.22
CA ALA A 333 -14.83 1.46 -9.28
C ALA A 333 -16.34 1.72 -9.30
N LYS A 334 -17.15 0.83 -8.71
CA LYS A 334 -18.63 0.89 -8.71
C LYS A 334 -19.22 0.89 -10.13
N VAL A 335 -18.57 0.17 -11.04
CA VAL A 335 -18.96 0.03 -12.44
C VAL A 335 -19.53 -1.38 -12.64
N PRO A 336 -20.69 -1.54 -13.28
CA PRO A 336 -21.27 -2.85 -13.63
C PRO A 336 -20.35 -3.63 -14.58
N VAL A 337 -20.35 -4.96 -14.40
CA VAL A 337 -19.51 -5.87 -15.18
C VAL A 337 -20.34 -6.95 -15.87
N ARG A 338 -20.08 -7.17 -17.16
CA ARG A 338 -20.55 -8.32 -17.94
C ARG A 338 -19.37 -9.28 -18.16
N ILE A 339 -19.48 -10.50 -17.65
CA ILE A 339 -18.48 -11.56 -17.79
C ILE A 339 -18.87 -12.46 -18.96
N LYS A 340 -17.93 -12.74 -19.87
CA LYS A 340 -18.09 -13.77 -20.90
C LYS A 340 -17.04 -14.86 -20.67
N ASP A 341 -17.48 -16.10 -20.73
CA ASP A 341 -16.62 -17.28 -20.75
C ASP A 341 -17.09 -18.25 -21.83
N VAL A 342 -16.26 -19.21 -22.21
CA VAL A 342 -16.64 -20.27 -23.16
C VAL A 342 -17.66 -21.24 -22.58
N SER A 343 -17.79 -21.28 -21.24
CA SER A 343 -18.69 -22.17 -20.52
C SER A 343 -19.46 -21.45 -19.41
N ASN A 344 -20.66 -21.94 -19.12
CA ASN A 344 -21.43 -21.50 -17.97
C ASN A 344 -20.68 -21.75 -16.63
N ASP A 345 -19.91 -22.81 -16.55
CA ASP A 345 -19.10 -23.11 -15.35
C ASP A 345 -18.03 -22.05 -15.11
N GLY A 346 -17.37 -21.53 -16.16
CA GLY A 346 -16.44 -20.41 -16.06
C GLY A 346 -17.14 -19.15 -15.53
N VAL A 347 -18.32 -18.82 -16.05
CA VAL A 347 -19.14 -17.70 -15.56
C VAL A 347 -19.51 -17.90 -14.09
N LEU A 348 -20.01 -19.08 -13.71
CA LEU A 348 -20.38 -19.41 -12.34
C LEU A 348 -19.20 -19.34 -11.39
N ASN A 349 -18.03 -19.80 -11.80
CA ASN A 349 -16.80 -19.69 -11.02
C ASN A 349 -16.47 -18.23 -10.67
N ALA A 350 -16.55 -17.32 -11.64
CA ALA A 350 -16.32 -15.90 -11.42
C ALA A 350 -17.36 -15.28 -10.48
N LEU A 351 -18.65 -15.58 -10.67
CA LEU A 351 -19.73 -15.11 -9.79
C LEU A 351 -19.56 -15.64 -8.36
N ASN A 352 -19.25 -16.93 -8.19
CA ASN A 352 -19.00 -17.54 -6.89
C ASN A 352 -17.77 -16.95 -6.19
N TYR A 353 -16.70 -16.66 -6.94
CA TYR A 353 -15.52 -15.99 -6.41
C TYR A 353 -15.88 -14.63 -5.80
N ASN A 354 -16.60 -13.82 -6.54
CA ASN A 354 -17.10 -12.51 -6.11
C ASN A 354 -17.99 -12.61 -4.87
N TYR A 355 -18.96 -13.52 -4.91
CA TYR A 355 -19.85 -13.77 -3.78
C TYR A 355 -19.07 -14.14 -2.50
N LYS A 356 -18.10 -15.05 -2.59
CA LYS A 356 -17.25 -15.45 -1.45
C LYS A 356 -16.50 -14.25 -0.85
N LEU A 357 -15.98 -13.35 -1.68
CA LEU A 357 -15.29 -12.15 -1.20
C LEU A 357 -16.23 -11.16 -0.52
N PHE A 358 -17.42 -10.89 -1.10
CA PHE A 358 -18.41 -10.02 -0.48
C PHE A 358 -19.00 -10.65 0.79
N GLU A 359 -19.26 -11.94 0.80
CA GLU A 359 -19.75 -12.67 1.97
C GLU A 359 -18.73 -12.64 3.13
N LYS A 360 -17.45 -12.75 2.82
CA LYS A 360 -16.38 -12.56 3.82
C LYS A 360 -16.40 -11.15 4.43
N GLN A 361 -16.69 -10.12 3.63
CA GLN A 361 -16.85 -8.75 4.12
C GLN A 361 -18.13 -8.62 4.98
N ARG A 362 -19.23 -9.24 4.56
CA ARG A 362 -20.49 -9.27 5.34
C ARG A 362 -20.29 -9.94 6.70
N LYS A 363 -19.68 -11.12 6.73
CA LYS A 363 -19.35 -11.82 8.00
C LYS A 363 -18.49 -10.97 8.94
N ARG A 364 -17.64 -10.10 8.39
CA ARG A 364 -16.84 -9.13 9.15
C ARG A 364 -17.60 -7.84 9.49
N ARG A 365 -18.89 -7.76 9.15
CA ARG A 365 -19.75 -6.57 9.35
C ARG A 365 -19.23 -5.32 8.64
N ILE A 366 -18.55 -5.49 7.51
CA ILE A 366 -18.09 -4.42 6.62
C ILE A 366 -19.19 -4.05 5.62
N LEU A 367 -19.95 -5.05 5.14
CA LEU A 367 -21.13 -4.91 4.28
C LEU A 367 -22.38 -5.41 5.00
N SER A 368 -23.53 -4.79 4.71
CA SER A 368 -24.85 -5.32 5.04
C SER A 368 -25.24 -6.45 4.05
N LYS A 369 -26.34 -7.17 4.33
CA LYS A 369 -26.91 -8.13 3.38
C LYS A 369 -27.41 -7.44 2.13
N ALA A 370 -28.03 -6.27 2.27
CA ALA A 370 -28.51 -5.48 1.14
C ALA A 370 -27.36 -4.99 0.24
N ASP A 371 -26.26 -4.49 0.84
CA ASP A 371 -25.06 -4.08 0.07
C ASP A 371 -24.45 -5.24 -0.71
N LEU A 372 -24.40 -6.43 -0.13
CA LEU A 372 -23.92 -7.63 -0.83
C LEU A 372 -24.79 -7.93 -2.04
N GLN A 373 -26.11 -7.94 -1.85
CA GLN A 373 -27.06 -8.19 -2.94
C GLN A 373 -26.94 -7.13 -4.04
N ALA A 374 -26.90 -5.86 -3.67
CA ALA A 374 -26.75 -4.74 -4.62
C ALA A 374 -25.46 -4.87 -5.45
N LYS A 375 -24.33 -5.30 -4.82
CA LYS A 375 -23.07 -5.53 -5.52
C LYS A 375 -23.12 -6.73 -6.45
N MET A 376 -23.78 -7.83 -6.04
CA MET A 376 -23.94 -9.00 -6.90
C MET A 376 -24.83 -8.71 -8.12
N LEU A 377 -25.82 -7.83 -8.00
CA LEU A 377 -26.67 -7.38 -9.12
C LEU A 377 -25.90 -6.55 -10.18
N GLN A 378 -24.72 -6.01 -9.83
CA GLN A 378 -23.84 -5.35 -10.79
C GLN A 378 -22.99 -6.33 -11.62
N LEU A 379 -23.05 -7.62 -11.32
CA LEU A 379 -22.36 -8.69 -12.05
C LEU A 379 -23.37 -9.47 -12.88
N SER A 380 -23.10 -9.61 -14.15
CA SER A 380 -23.85 -10.48 -15.05
C SER A 380 -22.86 -11.30 -15.89
N GLY A 381 -23.32 -12.41 -16.47
CA GLY A 381 -22.46 -13.23 -17.30
C GLY A 381 -23.24 -14.06 -18.32
N GLY A 382 -22.52 -14.59 -19.29
CA GLY A 382 -23.02 -15.45 -20.34
C GLY A 382 -21.90 -16.04 -21.18
N VAL A 383 -22.27 -16.86 -22.15
CA VAL A 383 -21.31 -17.55 -23.05
C VAL A 383 -21.21 -16.87 -24.43
N ASP A 384 -22.00 -15.86 -24.68
CA ASP A 384 -22.08 -15.09 -25.91
C ASP A 384 -21.75 -13.60 -25.69
N PHE A 385 -21.77 -12.81 -26.77
CA PHE A 385 -21.52 -11.36 -26.74
C PHE A 385 -22.79 -10.51 -26.53
N THR A 386 -23.87 -11.10 -26.04
CA THR A 386 -25.09 -10.35 -25.71
C THR A 386 -24.81 -9.18 -24.79
N SER A 387 -25.22 -7.97 -25.14
CA SER A 387 -25.02 -6.71 -24.44
C SER A 387 -23.57 -6.14 -24.48
N TYR A 388 -22.71 -6.65 -25.34
CA TYR A 388 -21.36 -6.08 -25.53
C TYR A 388 -21.37 -4.75 -26.32
N ASN A 389 -22.40 -4.51 -27.10
CA ASN A 389 -22.66 -3.24 -27.81
C ASN A 389 -22.82 -2.01 -26.87
N HIS A 390 -22.87 -2.22 -25.55
CA HIS A 390 -22.95 -1.15 -24.55
C HIS A 390 -21.73 -1.10 -23.63
N ILE A 391 -20.68 -1.85 -23.93
CA ILE A 391 -19.45 -1.90 -23.13
C ILE A 391 -18.51 -0.76 -23.56
N ASP A 392 -17.92 -0.09 -22.58
CA ASP A 392 -16.94 0.97 -22.81
C ASP A 392 -15.49 0.43 -22.84
N VAL A 393 -15.18 -0.51 -21.94
CA VAL A 393 -13.87 -1.16 -21.84
C VAL A 393 -14.06 -2.65 -21.68
N VAL A 394 -13.42 -3.45 -22.52
CA VAL A 394 -13.31 -4.89 -22.37
C VAL A 394 -11.94 -5.22 -21.78
N ILE A 395 -11.90 -6.01 -20.73
CA ILE A 395 -10.64 -6.52 -20.14
C ILE A 395 -10.57 -8.02 -20.41
N GLU A 396 -9.62 -8.41 -21.26
CA GLU A 396 -9.41 -9.80 -21.66
C GLU A 396 -8.47 -10.50 -20.66
N ALA A 397 -8.88 -11.64 -20.13
CA ALA A 397 -8.16 -12.49 -19.19
C ALA A 397 -8.32 -13.98 -19.53
N VAL A 398 -8.23 -14.32 -20.81
CA VAL A 398 -8.25 -15.71 -21.34
C VAL A 398 -6.86 -16.34 -21.30
N PHE A 399 -6.70 -17.55 -21.85
CA PHE A 399 -5.40 -18.24 -21.90
C PHE A 399 -4.35 -17.43 -22.67
N GLU A 400 -3.07 -17.61 -22.29
CA GLU A 400 -1.91 -16.95 -22.88
C GLU A 400 -1.55 -17.61 -24.21
N ASP A 401 -2.29 -17.24 -25.24
CA ASP A 401 -2.18 -17.73 -26.61
C ASP A 401 -2.43 -16.59 -27.59
N LEU A 402 -1.52 -16.33 -28.52
CA LEU A 402 -1.57 -15.18 -29.42
C LEU A 402 -2.77 -15.22 -30.36
N ASP A 403 -3.01 -16.39 -31.00
CA ASP A 403 -4.10 -16.52 -31.97
C ASP A 403 -5.45 -16.37 -31.29
N LEU A 404 -5.62 -16.93 -30.09
CA LEU A 404 -6.82 -16.77 -29.29
C LEU A 404 -7.06 -15.29 -28.93
N LYS A 405 -6.02 -14.55 -28.54
CA LYS A 405 -6.14 -13.13 -28.17
C LYS A 405 -6.46 -12.26 -29.39
N GLN A 406 -5.87 -12.53 -30.55
CA GLN A 406 -6.21 -11.89 -31.83
C GLN A 406 -7.67 -12.17 -32.22
N GLN A 407 -8.17 -13.41 -32.02
CA GLN A 407 -9.56 -13.75 -32.23
C GLN A 407 -10.49 -12.98 -31.29
N MET A 408 -10.10 -12.81 -30.02
CA MET A 408 -10.90 -12.00 -29.05
C MET A 408 -10.96 -10.52 -29.46
N VAL A 409 -9.90 -9.97 -30.02
CA VAL A 409 -9.92 -8.62 -30.60
C VAL A 409 -10.95 -8.53 -31.71
N ALA A 410 -10.88 -9.41 -32.71
CA ALA A 410 -11.82 -9.45 -33.83
C ALA A 410 -13.29 -9.64 -33.37
N ASP A 411 -13.50 -10.53 -32.40
CA ASP A 411 -14.84 -10.75 -31.82
C ASP A 411 -15.40 -9.49 -31.15
N ILE A 412 -14.57 -8.72 -30.44
CA ILE A 412 -14.99 -7.48 -29.81
C ILE A 412 -15.24 -6.38 -30.85
N GLU A 413 -14.40 -6.27 -31.86
CA GLU A 413 -14.60 -5.32 -32.96
C GLU A 413 -15.90 -5.57 -33.71
N ALA A 414 -16.33 -6.83 -33.83
CA ALA A 414 -17.58 -7.21 -34.47
C ALA A 414 -18.84 -7.01 -33.58
N ASN A 415 -18.73 -7.10 -32.26
CA ASN A 415 -19.86 -7.16 -31.33
C ASN A 415 -20.01 -5.95 -30.39
N ALA A 416 -18.98 -5.10 -30.27
CA ALA A 416 -18.99 -3.91 -29.43
C ALA A 416 -19.06 -2.64 -30.27
N LYS A 417 -19.25 -1.49 -29.64
CA LYS A 417 -19.23 -0.18 -30.32
C LYS A 417 -17.80 0.18 -30.77
N SER A 418 -17.69 1.07 -31.74
CA SER A 418 -16.42 1.48 -32.36
C SER A 418 -15.41 2.05 -31.35
N GLU A 419 -15.88 2.73 -30.32
CA GLU A 419 -15.06 3.39 -29.28
C GLU A 419 -14.69 2.44 -28.13
N THR A 420 -15.11 1.17 -28.18
CA THR A 420 -14.80 0.21 -27.11
C THR A 420 -13.30 -0.05 -27.04
N ILE A 421 -12.71 0.19 -25.87
CA ILE A 421 -11.32 -0.11 -25.60
C ILE A 421 -11.17 -1.61 -25.31
N PHE A 422 -10.20 -2.24 -25.97
CA PHE A 422 -9.78 -3.62 -25.69
C PHE A 422 -8.49 -3.61 -24.86
N ALA A 423 -8.58 -4.00 -23.60
CA ALA A 423 -7.46 -4.09 -22.67
C ALA A 423 -7.11 -5.56 -22.42
N THR A 424 -5.90 -6.00 -22.78
CA THR A 424 -5.46 -7.38 -22.56
C THR A 424 -4.66 -7.52 -21.27
N ASN A 425 -4.99 -8.55 -20.47
CA ASN A 425 -4.26 -8.90 -19.24
C ASN A 425 -3.13 -9.91 -19.52
N THR A 426 -2.53 -9.89 -20.71
CA THR A 426 -1.35 -10.71 -20.99
C THR A 426 -0.21 -10.39 -20.02
N SER A 427 0.60 -11.42 -19.68
CA SER A 427 1.75 -11.26 -18.80
C SER A 427 3.09 -11.19 -19.56
N SER A 428 3.10 -11.57 -20.83
CA SER A 428 4.35 -11.76 -21.60
C SER A 428 4.26 -11.46 -23.08
N LEU A 429 3.07 -11.62 -23.69
CA LEU A 429 2.91 -11.40 -25.13
C LEU A 429 2.96 -9.90 -25.45
N PRO A 430 3.77 -9.48 -26.44
CA PRO A 430 3.81 -8.08 -26.87
C PRO A 430 2.45 -7.59 -27.37
N ILE A 431 2.05 -6.39 -26.95
CA ILE A 431 0.73 -5.84 -27.26
C ILE A 431 0.58 -5.57 -28.76
N HIS A 432 1.65 -5.09 -29.43
CA HIS A 432 1.65 -4.85 -30.87
C HIS A 432 1.36 -6.12 -31.67
N LYS A 433 1.80 -7.31 -31.21
CA LYS A 433 1.46 -8.60 -31.87
C LYS A 433 -0.02 -8.95 -31.69
N ILE A 434 -0.62 -8.65 -30.54
CA ILE A 434 -2.05 -8.86 -30.31
C ILE A 434 -2.89 -7.91 -31.20
N ALA A 435 -2.42 -6.68 -31.37
CA ALA A 435 -3.07 -5.63 -32.15
C ALA A 435 -2.83 -5.75 -33.69
N GLU A 436 -1.93 -6.64 -34.14
CA GLU A 436 -1.44 -6.68 -35.54
C GLU A 436 -2.55 -6.84 -36.58
N LYS A 437 -3.62 -7.59 -36.24
CA LYS A 437 -4.74 -7.85 -37.13
C LYS A 437 -6.01 -7.02 -36.81
N ALA A 438 -5.90 -6.07 -35.89
CA ALA A 438 -7.02 -5.26 -35.45
C ALA A 438 -7.44 -4.23 -36.50
N GLU A 439 -8.73 -3.99 -36.62
CA GLU A 439 -9.30 -2.90 -37.44
C GLU A 439 -9.12 -1.51 -36.73
N ARG A 440 -9.09 -1.51 -35.38
CA ARG A 440 -8.99 -0.32 -34.54
C ARG A 440 -7.84 -0.46 -33.53
N PRO A 441 -6.58 -0.54 -33.98
CA PRO A 441 -5.43 -0.79 -33.10
C PRO A 441 -5.24 0.34 -32.06
N GLU A 442 -5.71 1.57 -32.32
CA GLU A 442 -5.67 2.71 -31.42
C GLU A 442 -6.47 2.49 -30.12
N ASN A 443 -7.43 1.58 -30.12
CA ASN A 443 -8.24 1.21 -28.97
C ASN A 443 -7.68 -0.01 -28.21
N ILE A 444 -6.52 -0.51 -28.59
CA ILE A 444 -5.92 -1.70 -27.93
C ILE A 444 -4.79 -1.27 -27.00
N VAL A 445 -4.77 -1.86 -25.80
CA VAL A 445 -3.77 -1.56 -24.76
C VAL A 445 -3.56 -2.79 -23.87
N GLY A 446 -2.36 -2.95 -23.33
CA GLY A 446 -2.11 -3.90 -22.25
C GLY A 446 -2.56 -3.32 -20.91
N LEU A 447 -3.18 -4.16 -20.08
CA LEU A 447 -3.60 -3.82 -18.73
C LEU A 447 -3.31 -5.00 -17.80
N HIS A 448 -2.03 -5.12 -17.43
CA HIS A 448 -1.50 -6.27 -16.72
C HIS A 448 -1.74 -6.14 -15.22
N TYR A 449 -2.61 -7.00 -14.68
CA TYR A 449 -2.90 -7.12 -13.26
C TYR A 449 -2.06 -8.23 -12.63
N PHE A 450 -1.80 -8.08 -11.33
CA PHE A 450 -1.05 -9.07 -10.53
C PHE A 450 -1.99 -9.89 -9.64
N SER A 451 -1.67 -11.16 -9.48
CA SER A 451 -2.47 -12.11 -8.68
C SER A 451 -2.07 -12.12 -7.20
N PRO A 452 -3.03 -12.16 -6.26
CA PRO A 452 -4.49 -12.04 -6.42
C PRO A 452 -4.93 -10.59 -6.67
N VAL A 453 -5.78 -10.37 -7.67
CA VAL A 453 -6.13 -9.02 -8.15
C VAL A 453 -6.67 -8.13 -7.03
N GLU A 454 -7.49 -8.66 -6.13
CA GLU A 454 -8.10 -7.86 -5.05
C GLU A 454 -7.10 -7.42 -3.96
N LYS A 455 -5.87 -7.94 -3.99
CA LYS A 455 -4.82 -7.62 -3.01
C LYS A 455 -3.66 -6.83 -3.60
N MET A 456 -3.26 -7.17 -4.83
CA MET A 456 -2.11 -6.56 -5.47
C MET A 456 -2.44 -5.13 -5.93
N PRO A 457 -1.67 -4.12 -5.48
CA PRO A 457 -2.00 -2.73 -5.77
C PRO A 457 -1.58 -2.27 -7.16
N LEU A 458 -0.59 -2.91 -7.79
CA LEU A 458 -0.04 -2.50 -9.08
C LEU A 458 -0.93 -2.93 -10.24
N VAL A 459 -0.92 -2.10 -11.30
CA VAL A 459 -1.30 -2.44 -12.67
C VAL A 459 -0.29 -1.81 -13.62
N GLU A 460 0.24 -2.57 -14.56
CA GLU A 460 1.01 -2.02 -15.69
C GLU A 460 0.05 -1.71 -16.84
N VAL A 461 0.14 -0.49 -17.35
CA VAL A 461 -0.55 -0.03 -18.57
C VAL A 461 0.46 -0.03 -19.70
N ILE A 462 0.22 -0.82 -20.73
CA ILE A 462 1.20 -1.08 -21.78
C ILE A 462 0.62 -0.62 -23.13
N PRO A 463 0.81 0.64 -23.53
CA PRO A 463 0.47 1.08 -24.88
C PRO A 463 1.48 0.52 -25.89
N HIS A 464 1.00 0.18 -27.09
CA HIS A 464 1.84 -0.02 -28.28
C HIS A 464 1.87 1.27 -29.14
N GLU A 465 2.61 1.25 -30.26
CA GLU A 465 2.89 2.47 -31.00
C GLU A 465 1.66 3.25 -31.48
N THR A 466 0.56 2.57 -31.79
CA THR A 466 -0.66 3.21 -32.32
C THR A 466 -1.76 3.39 -31.26
N THR A 467 -1.55 2.96 -30.00
CA THR A 467 -2.53 3.16 -28.94
C THR A 467 -2.76 4.65 -28.72
N SER A 468 -4.02 5.10 -28.76
CA SER A 468 -4.37 6.52 -28.58
C SER A 468 -4.16 7.00 -27.14
N ASP A 469 -3.85 8.30 -26.99
CA ASP A 469 -3.71 8.94 -25.69
C ASP A 469 -4.99 8.87 -24.85
N GLU A 470 -6.17 8.94 -25.49
CA GLU A 470 -7.46 8.78 -24.83
C GLU A 470 -7.64 7.37 -24.27
N THR A 471 -7.22 6.35 -25.03
CA THR A 471 -7.23 4.95 -24.58
C THR A 471 -6.35 4.79 -23.33
N ILE A 472 -5.13 5.31 -23.35
CA ILE A 472 -4.19 5.26 -22.22
C ILE A 472 -4.79 5.96 -21.00
N SER A 473 -5.25 7.20 -21.14
CA SER A 473 -5.80 7.99 -20.04
C SER A 473 -7.04 7.35 -19.44
N THR A 474 -7.90 6.75 -20.27
CA THR A 474 -9.13 6.08 -19.85
C THR A 474 -8.85 4.84 -19.01
N VAL A 475 -7.93 3.96 -19.43
CA VAL A 475 -7.59 2.76 -18.65
C VAL A 475 -6.81 3.09 -17.38
N VAL A 476 -5.95 4.13 -17.39
CA VAL A 476 -5.30 4.66 -16.19
C VAL A 476 -6.34 5.14 -15.17
N ALA A 477 -7.33 5.91 -15.63
CA ALA A 477 -8.42 6.40 -14.77
C ALA A 477 -9.28 5.24 -14.22
N LEU A 478 -9.59 4.23 -15.04
CA LEU A 478 -10.31 3.03 -14.62
C LEU A 478 -9.52 2.26 -13.56
N ALA A 479 -8.23 2.00 -13.79
CA ALA A 479 -7.36 1.31 -12.83
C ALA A 479 -7.33 2.02 -11.47
N LYS A 480 -7.23 3.35 -11.46
CA LYS A 480 -7.31 4.16 -10.23
C LYS A 480 -8.66 4.01 -9.51
N LYS A 481 -9.78 4.05 -10.25
CA LYS A 481 -11.11 3.79 -9.68
C LYS A 481 -11.23 2.37 -9.11
N GLN A 482 -10.54 1.39 -9.68
CA GLN A 482 -10.44 0.03 -9.14
C GLN A 482 -9.54 -0.06 -7.88
N GLY A 483 -8.96 1.07 -7.44
CA GLY A 483 -8.08 1.14 -6.27
C GLY A 483 -6.67 0.63 -6.55
N LYS A 484 -6.23 0.71 -7.81
CA LYS A 484 -4.88 0.36 -8.26
C LYS A 484 -3.98 1.58 -8.33
N THR A 485 -2.68 1.31 -8.37
CA THR A 485 -1.63 2.28 -8.71
C THR A 485 -1.10 1.88 -10.08
N PRO A 486 -1.53 2.52 -11.17
CA PRO A 486 -1.05 2.23 -12.51
C PRO A 486 0.32 2.87 -12.77
N ILE A 487 1.21 2.15 -13.43
CA ILE A 487 2.41 2.67 -14.09
C ILE A 487 2.26 2.45 -15.60
N VAL A 488 2.74 3.39 -16.40
CA VAL A 488 2.75 3.23 -17.86
C VAL A 488 4.12 2.73 -18.29
N VAL A 489 4.15 1.58 -18.96
CA VAL A 489 5.39 0.92 -19.40
C VAL A 489 5.35 0.65 -20.89
N LYS A 490 6.52 0.64 -21.55
CA LYS A 490 6.65 0.40 -22.97
C LYS A 490 6.36 -1.06 -23.32
N ASP A 491 5.76 -1.29 -24.49
CA ASP A 491 5.49 -2.62 -25.02
C ASP A 491 6.78 -3.37 -25.41
N LYS A 492 7.27 -4.22 -24.50
CA LYS A 492 8.39 -5.15 -24.66
C LYS A 492 8.12 -6.41 -23.86
N ALA A 493 8.76 -7.52 -24.23
CA ALA A 493 8.58 -8.80 -23.55
C ALA A 493 8.85 -8.71 -22.04
N GLY A 494 7.90 -9.24 -21.24
CA GLY A 494 7.96 -9.20 -19.77
C GLY A 494 7.72 -7.84 -19.14
N PHE A 495 7.43 -6.80 -19.95
CA PHE A 495 7.17 -5.42 -19.52
C PHE A 495 8.24 -4.91 -18.55
N TYR A 496 7.89 -4.40 -17.37
CA TYR A 496 8.87 -4.02 -16.36
C TYR A 496 8.99 -5.07 -15.25
N VAL A 497 7.90 -5.42 -14.61
CA VAL A 497 7.93 -6.23 -13.38
C VAL A 497 8.43 -7.64 -13.62
N ASN A 498 7.94 -8.33 -14.64
CA ASN A 498 8.40 -9.68 -14.96
C ASN A 498 9.84 -9.67 -15.49
N ARG A 499 10.24 -8.60 -16.20
CA ARG A 499 11.60 -8.44 -16.72
C ARG A 499 12.62 -8.32 -15.58
N ILE A 500 12.34 -7.56 -14.52
CA ILE A 500 13.26 -7.47 -13.38
C ILE A 500 13.17 -8.67 -12.44
N LEU A 501 12.02 -9.37 -12.40
CA LEU A 501 11.82 -10.54 -11.55
C LEU A 501 12.57 -11.78 -12.08
N ALA A 502 12.65 -11.96 -13.39
CA ALA A 502 13.22 -13.16 -13.99
C ALA A 502 14.67 -13.42 -13.59
N PRO A 503 15.61 -12.45 -13.66
CA PRO A 503 17.01 -12.67 -13.22
C PRO A 503 17.09 -13.00 -11.71
N TYR A 504 16.25 -12.39 -10.86
CA TYR A 504 16.16 -12.70 -9.44
C TYR A 504 15.77 -14.18 -9.20
N MET A 505 14.77 -14.68 -9.94
CA MET A 505 14.29 -16.04 -9.83
C MET A 505 15.31 -17.06 -10.39
N ASN A 506 15.97 -16.73 -11.50
CA ASN A 506 17.03 -17.54 -12.09
C ASN A 506 18.18 -17.72 -11.10
N GLU A 507 18.60 -16.64 -10.44
CA GLU A 507 19.69 -16.74 -9.48
C GLU A 507 19.31 -17.54 -8.25
N ALA A 508 18.07 -17.44 -7.76
CA ALA A 508 17.58 -18.31 -6.70
C ALA A 508 17.68 -19.80 -7.07
N ALA A 509 17.37 -20.16 -8.33
CA ALA A 509 17.54 -21.50 -8.85
C ALA A 509 19.02 -21.91 -8.94
N HIS A 510 19.92 -21.03 -9.38
CA HIS A 510 21.37 -21.28 -9.37
C HIS A 510 21.92 -21.50 -7.95
N ILE A 511 21.48 -20.74 -6.97
CA ILE A 511 21.88 -20.89 -5.56
C ILE A 511 21.42 -22.25 -5.02
N LEU A 512 20.19 -22.67 -5.32
CA LEU A 512 19.67 -23.99 -4.96
C LEU A 512 20.53 -25.11 -5.59
N LEU A 513 20.87 -25.01 -6.91
CA LEU A 513 21.69 -25.99 -7.60
C LEU A 513 23.14 -25.99 -7.11
N ALA A 514 23.59 -24.94 -6.44
CA ALA A 514 24.88 -24.90 -5.72
C ALA A 514 24.81 -25.54 -4.32
N ASN A 515 23.75 -26.28 -4.03
CA ASN A 515 23.48 -27.02 -2.79
C ASN A 515 23.05 -26.19 -1.57
N GLU A 516 22.72 -24.89 -1.72
CA GLU A 516 22.14 -24.15 -0.58
C GLU A 516 20.74 -24.69 -0.22
N PRO A 517 20.43 -24.87 1.07
CA PRO A 517 19.11 -25.33 1.51
C PRO A 517 17.97 -24.34 1.14
N ILE A 518 16.84 -24.87 0.71
CA ILE A 518 15.66 -24.08 0.32
C ILE A 518 15.22 -23.14 1.45
N GLU A 519 15.18 -23.66 2.69
CA GLU A 519 14.75 -22.89 3.86
C GLU A 519 15.66 -21.69 4.14
N LYS A 520 16.98 -21.88 3.94
CA LYS A 520 17.96 -20.80 4.14
C LYS A 520 17.84 -19.75 3.05
N LEU A 521 17.69 -20.19 1.79
CA LEU A 521 17.52 -19.31 0.65
C LEU A 521 16.26 -18.43 0.82
N ASP A 522 15.12 -19.05 1.09
CA ASP A 522 13.88 -18.30 1.35
C ASP A 522 14.00 -17.40 2.61
N GLY A 523 14.68 -17.90 3.65
CA GLY A 523 14.94 -17.15 4.90
C GLY A 523 15.73 -15.88 4.67
N ALA A 524 16.82 -15.95 3.92
CA ALA A 524 17.69 -14.81 3.64
C ALA A 524 16.94 -13.68 2.91
N LEU A 525 16.09 -13.99 1.94
CA LEU A 525 15.32 -12.98 1.23
C LEU A 525 14.16 -12.41 2.07
N LEU A 526 13.57 -13.23 2.95
CA LEU A 526 12.61 -12.73 3.94
C LEU A 526 13.27 -11.78 4.93
N ASP A 527 14.49 -12.06 5.37
CA ASP A 527 15.26 -11.20 6.30
C ASP A 527 15.74 -9.92 5.60
N PHE A 528 16.07 -9.99 4.30
CA PHE A 528 16.32 -8.82 3.46
C PHE A 528 15.06 -7.91 3.35
N GLY A 529 13.86 -8.48 3.52
CA GLY A 529 12.61 -7.72 3.59
C GLY A 529 11.56 -8.06 2.53
N PHE A 530 11.80 -9.01 1.63
CA PHE A 530 10.76 -9.48 0.72
C PHE A 530 9.63 -10.17 1.49
N PRO A 531 8.36 -10.04 1.06
CA PRO A 531 7.22 -10.66 1.76
C PRO A 531 7.18 -12.18 1.61
N VAL A 532 7.85 -12.72 0.60
CA VAL A 532 7.89 -14.14 0.24
C VAL A 532 9.30 -14.47 -0.25
N GLY A 533 9.85 -15.61 0.17
CA GLY A 533 11.12 -16.09 -0.37
C GLY A 533 10.99 -16.55 -1.83
N PRO A 534 12.08 -16.54 -2.61
CA PRO A 534 12.05 -16.77 -4.07
C PRO A 534 11.56 -18.17 -4.43
N ILE A 535 11.95 -19.20 -3.69
CA ILE A 535 11.52 -20.59 -3.98
C ILE A 535 10.04 -20.77 -3.63
N THR A 536 9.57 -20.15 -2.55
CA THR A 536 8.13 -20.08 -2.25
C THR A 536 7.37 -19.33 -3.36
N LEU A 537 7.92 -18.24 -3.89
CA LEU A 537 7.31 -17.47 -4.96
C LEU A 537 7.17 -18.27 -6.26
N LEU A 538 8.19 -19.07 -6.62
CA LEU A 538 8.13 -20.01 -7.75
C LEU A 538 6.95 -20.98 -7.62
N ASP A 539 6.74 -21.55 -6.44
CA ASP A 539 5.60 -22.44 -6.18
C ASP A 539 4.25 -21.72 -6.20
N GLU A 540 4.18 -20.48 -5.73
CA GLU A 540 2.94 -19.68 -5.71
C GLU A 540 2.52 -19.21 -7.12
N VAL A 541 3.47 -18.76 -7.95
CA VAL A 541 3.24 -18.39 -9.35
C VAL A 541 2.92 -19.64 -10.17
N GLY A 542 3.64 -20.71 -9.93
CA GLY A 542 3.57 -21.99 -10.62
C GLY A 542 4.75 -22.22 -11.54
N VAL A 543 5.40 -23.36 -11.34
CA VAL A 543 6.58 -23.79 -12.10
C VAL A 543 6.32 -23.81 -13.61
N ASP A 544 5.13 -24.22 -14.03
CA ASP A 544 4.72 -24.27 -15.43
C ASP A 544 4.56 -22.87 -16.07
N ILE A 545 4.24 -21.85 -15.28
CA ILE A 545 4.17 -20.46 -15.77
C ILE A 545 5.61 -19.95 -16.00
N GLY A 546 6.51 -20.19 -15.04
CA GLY A 546 7.93 -19.87 -15.19
C GLY A 546 8.56 -20.51 -16.43
N ALA A 547 8.31 -21.81 -16.62
CA ALA A 547 8.80 -22.55 -17.79
C ALA A 547 8.27 -22.02 -19.14
N LYS A 548 7.05 -21.46 -19.17
CA LYS A 548 6.49 -20.85 -20.40
C LYS A 548 7.03 -19.45 -20.68
N ILE A 549 7.25 -18.65 -19.66
CA ILE A 549 7.69 -17.24 -19.81
C ILE A 549 9.18 -17.17 -20.16
N MET A 550 10.01 -18.05 -19.59
CA MET A 550 11.45 -18.01 -19.76
C MET A 550 11.91 -18.05 -21.22
N PRO A 551 11.42 -18.96 -22.08
CA PRO A 551 11.83 -19.02 -23.50
C PRO A 551 11.47 -17.72 -24.25
N ILE A 552 10.33 -17.07 -23.90
CA ILE A 552 9.91 -15.81 -24.50
C ILE A 552 10.92 -14.70 -24.14
N LEU A 553 11.31 -14.61 -22.86
CA LEU A 553 12.30 -13.62 -22.43
C LEU A 553 13.68 -13.86 -23.02
N VAL A 554 14.12 -15.10 -23.14
CA VAL A 554 15.41 -15.44 -23.79
C VAL A 554 15.40 -15.05 -25.26
N ASN A 555 14.34 -15.40 -25.99
CA ASN A 555 14.19 -15.06 -27.39
C ASN A 555 14.19 -13.56 -27.68
N GLU A 556 13.45 -12.79 -26.86
CA GLU A 556 13.25 -11.36 -27.08
C GLU A 556 14.35 -10.48 -26.44
N LEU A 557 14.98 -10.93 -25.34
CA LEU A 557 15.89 -10.12 -24.53
C LEU A 557 17.31 -10.71 -24.41
N GLY A 558 17.51 -11.94 -24.91
CA GLY A 558 18.82 -12.58 -25.00
C GLY A 558 19.18 -13.54 -23.86
N GLU A 559 20.35 -14.20 -24.02
CA GLU A 559 20.85 -15.30 -23.17
C GLU A 559 20.99 -14.92 -21.65
N ARG A 560 21.05 -13.62 -21.29
CA ARG A 560 21.11 -13.19 -19.90
C ARG A 560 19.86 -13.55 -19.08
N PHE A 561 18.76 -13.89 -19.76
CA PHE A 561 17.52 -14.37 -19.13
C PHE A 561 17.48 -15.89 -19.02
N LYS A 562 18.43 -16.61 -19.56
CA LYS A 562 18.48 -18.07 -19.50
C LYS A 562 18.69 -18.53 -18.07
N GLY A 563 17.71 -19.24 -17.55
CA GLY A 563 17.78 -19.90 -16.24
C GLY A 563 18.31 -21.35 -16.38
N PRO A 564 18.58 -22.01 -15.25
CA PRO A 564 18.91 -23.42 -15.23
C PRO A 564 17.70 -24.31 -15.54
N ASP A 565 17.93 -25.52 -16.06
CA ASP A 565 16.89 -26.47 -16.52
C ASP A 565 16.06 -27.12 -15.40
N VAL A 566 16.03 -26.50 -14.24
CA VAL A 566 15.32 -27.01 -13.04
C VAL A 566 13.81 -27.10 -13.25
N PHE A 567 13.23 -26.18 -14.02
CA PHE A 567 11.80 -26.14 -14.26
C PHE A 567 11.26 -27.35 -15.03
N ASP A 568 11.94 -27.77 -16.07
CA ASP A 568 11.54 -28.93 -16.85
C ASP A 568 11.65 -30.23 -16.06
N ILE A 569 12.70 -30.35 -15.22
CA ILE A 569 12.85 -31.48 -14.30
C ILE A 569 11.67 -31.58 -13.33
N LEU A 570 11.26 -30.46 -12.78
CA LEU A 570 10.11 -30.41 -11.86
C LEU A 570 8.79 -30.74 -12.56
N LEU A 571 8.57 -30.19 -13.75
CA LEU A 571 7.35 -30.43 -14.52
C LEU A 571 7.20 -31.90 -14.90
N ASN A 572 8.31 -32.53 -15.31
CA ASN A 572 8.36 -33.97 -15.62
C ASN A 572 8.04 -34.87 -14.39
N ASP A 573 8.35 -34.40 -13.16
CA ASP A 573 7.94 -35.05 -11.89
C ASP A 573 6.51 -34.62 -11.42
N GLY A 574 5.75 -33.90 -12.25
CA GLY A 574 4.39 -33.44 -11.95
C GLY A 574 4.30 -32.31 -10.92
N ARG A 575 5.41 -31.62 -10.64
CA ARG A 575 5.51 -30.55 -9.65
C ARG A 575 5.15 -29.19 -10.29
N LYS A 576 3.91 -28.75 -10.13
CA LYS A 576 3.44 -27.46 -10.65
C LYS A 576 3.36 -26.37 -9.56
N GLY A 577 3.87 -26.64 -8.37
CA GLY A 577 3.79 -25.73 -7.22
C GLY A 577 2.50 -25.89 -6.42
N ARG A 578 2.07 -24.82 -5.74
CA ARG A 578 0.95 -24.83 -4.82
C ARG A 578 -0.36 -25.34 -5.43
N LYS A 579 -0.62 -25.05 -6.69
CA LYS A 579 -1.85 -25.45 -7.38
C LYS A 579 -2.01 -26.96 -7.55
N SER A 580 -0.90 -27.68 -7.63
CA SER A 580 -0.88 -29.16 -7.64
C SER A 580 -0.66 -29.77 -6.26
N GLY A 581 -0.51 -28.94 -5.21
CA GLY A 581 -0.16 -29.39 -3.86
C GLY A 581 1.31 -29.80 -3.66
N LYS A 582 2.11 -29.78 -4.72
CA LYS A 582 3.51 -30.20 -4.73
C LYS A 582 4.35 -29.35 -5.69
N GLY A 583 5.43 -28.79 -5.20
CA GLY A 583 6.45 -28.06 -5.94
C GLY A 583 7.80 -28.28 -5.30
N PHE A 584 8.53 -27.25 -4.97
CA PHE A 584 9.67 -27.29 -4.04
C PHE A 584 9.23 -27.60 -2.62
N TYR A 585 8.01 -27.17 -2.29
CA TYR A 585 7.33 -27.48 -1.04
C TYR A 585 6.15 -28.43 -1.26
N THR A 586 5.76 -29.12 -0.20
CA THR A 586 4.46 -29.79 -0.12
C THR A 586 3.46 -28.89 0.60
N TYR A 587 2.22 -28.86 0.11
CA TYR A 587 1.16 -27.99 0.61
C TYR A 587 0.00 -28.81 1.18
N LYS A 588 -0.26 -28.69 2.49
CA LYS A 588 -1.41 -29.31 3.18
C LYS A 588 -2.26 -28.21 3.84
N GLY A 589 -3.24 -27.69 3.12
CA GLY A 589 -4.04 -26.55 3.56
C GLY A 589 -3.21 -25.28 3.73
N LYS A 590 -3.01 -24.83 4.99
CA LYS A 590 -2.17 -23.66 5.30
C LYS A 590 -0.72 -23.99 5.64
N LYS A 591 -0.39 -25.25 5.84
CA LYS A 591 0.98 -25.70 6.14
C LYS A 591 1.74 -25.91 4.84
N LYS A 592 2.99 -25.49 4.84
CA LYS A 592 3.97 -25.80 3.81
C LYS A 592 5.23 -26.35 4.48
N ASP A 593 5.78 -27.40 3.94
CA ASP A 593 7.01 -28.01 4.40
C ASP A 593 7.89 -28.25 3.16
N VAL A 594 9.21 -28.06 3.28
CA VAL A 594 10.13 -28.39 2.17
C VAL A 594 9.99 -29.87 1.83
N ASP A 595 9.78 -30.14 0.53
CA ASP A 595 9.74 -31.50 0.05
C ASP A 595 11.18 -32.02 -0.16
N LYS A 596 11.70 -32.71 0.84
CA LYS A 596 13.08 -33.25 0.80
C LYS A 596 13.36 -34.17 -0.40
N SER A 597 12.32 -34.73 -1.06
CA SER A 597 12.50 -35.54 -2.27
C SER A 597 13.02 -34.72 -3.47
N ILE A 598 12.88 -33.36 -3.42
CA ILE A 598 13.40 -32.45 -4.45
C ILE A 598 14.94 -32.53 -4.55
N TYR A 599 15.62 -32.62 -3.41
CA TYR A 599 17.07 -32.72 -3.38
C TYR A 599 17.56 -34.02 -4.08
N LYS A 600 16.84 -35.11 -3.85
CA LYS A 600 17.13 -36.38 -4.56
C LYS A 600 16.84 -36.25 -6.06
N LEU A 601 15.72 -35.63 -6.42
CA LEU A 601 15.34 -35.41 -7.84
C LEU A 601 16.40 -34.60 -8.59
N LEU A 602 16.89 -33.54 -7.94
CA LEU A 602 17.91 -32.63 -8.51
C LEU A 602 19.34 -33.08 -8.24
N LYS A 603 19.56 -34.28 -7.63
CA LYS A 603 20.88 -34.82 -7.25
C LYS A 603 21.70 -33.88 -6.37
N LEU A 604 21.05 -33.19 -5.42
CA LEU A 604 21.67 -32.22 -4.51
C LEU A 604 21.92 -32.83 -3.12
N THR A 605 23.00 -32.36 -2.50
CA THR A 605 23.31 -32.59 -1.09
C THR A 605 23.30 -31.24 -0.36
N PRO A 606 22.16 -30.84 0.28
CA PRO A 606 22.05 -29.50 0.85
C PRO A 606 23.08 -29.24 1.92
N GLU A 607 23.87 -28.19 1.75
CA GLU A 607 24.88 -27.72 2.68
C GLU A 607 24.92 -26.19 2.68
N SER A 608 24.74 -25.59 3.86
CA SER A 608 24.77 -24.13 4.00
C SER A 608 26.21 -23.60 3.95
N LYS A 609 26.58 -22.90 2.88
CA LYS A 609 27.93 -22.37 2.65
C LYS A 609 27.95 -20.84 2.56
N LEU A 610 26.88 -20.23 2.07
CA LEU A 610 26.81 -18.79 1.87
C LEU A 610 26.26 -18.09 3.12
N SER A 611 26.67 -16.85 3.34
CA SER A 611 25.99 -15.97 4.31
C SER A 611 24.60 -15.56 3.79
N ASP A 612 23.70 -15.21 4.70
CA ASP A 612 22.35 -14.73 4.33
C ASP A 612 22.44 -13.47 3.46
N ASN A 613 23.40 -12.59 3.77
CA ASN A 613 23.65 -11.38 2.97
C ASN A 613 24.15 -11.71 1.55
N ASP A 614 25.06 -12.69 1.37
CA ASP A 614 25.51 -13.10 0.04
C ASP A 614 24.38 -13.73 -0.76
N ILE A 615 23.53 -14.54 -0.14
CA ILE A 615 22.33 -15.10 -0.79
C ILE A 615 21.40 -13.98 -1.25
N ALA A 616 21.12 -13.02 -0.39
CA ALA A 616 20.22 -11.91 -0.72
C ALA A 616 20.81 -11.06 -1.87
N LEU A 617 22.07 -10.64 -1.76
CA LEU A 617 22.71 -9.84 -2.81
C LEU A 617 22.82 -10.60 -4.13
N ARG A 618 23.11 -11.92 -4.12
CA ARG A 618 23.10 -12.73 -5.34
C ARG A 618 21.79 -12.64 -6.11
N CYS A 619 20.66 -12.69 -5.40
CA CYS A 619 19.36 -12.57 -6.05
C CYS A 619 19.03 -11.13 -6.44
N VAL A 620 19.37 -10.14 -5.60
CA VAL A 620 18.94 -8.75 -5.78
C VAL A 620 19.78 -8.02 -6.84
N LEU A 621 21.10 -8.21 -6.90
CA LEU A 621 21.97 -7.49 -7.84
C LEU A 621 21.57 -7.64 -9.32
N PRO A 622 21.24 -8.84 -9.84
CA PRO A 622 20.75 -8.97 -11.21
C PRO A 622 19.40 -8.26 -11.45
N MET A 623 18.52 -8.24 -10.45
CA MET A 623 17.26 -7.47 -10.49
C MET A 623 17.53 -5.98 -10.61
N LEU A 624 18.45 -5.42 -9.82
CA LEU A 624 18.82 -4.00 -9.86
C LEU A 624 19.41 -3.63 -11.22
N ASN A 625 20.32 -4.47 -11.72
CA ASN A 625 20.95 -4.27 -13.03
C ASN A 625 19.92 -4.22 -14.16
N GLU A 626 18.94 -5.13 -14.13
CA GLU A 626 17.87 -5.16 -15.14
C GLU A 626 16.89 -3.99 -14.98
N ALA A 627 16.67 -3.48 -13.75
CA ALA A 627 15.89 -2.28 -13.54
C ALA A 627 16.55 -1.04 -14.19
N VAL A 628 17.87 -0.92 -14.11
CA VAL A 628 18.61 0.16 -14.80
C VAL A 628 18.47 0.02 -16.32
N ARG A 629 18.63 -1.18 -16.88
CA ARG A 629 18.40 -1.44 -18.31
C ARG A 629 16.97 -1.04 -18.74
N CYS A 630 15.96 -1.35 -17.91
CA CYS A 630 14.59 -0.96 -18.18
C CYS A 630 14.40 0.57 -18.23
N LEU A 631 15.12 1.31 -17.39
CA LEU A 631 15.09 2.78 -17.41
C LEU A 631 15.78 3.32 -18.67
N ASP A 632 16.96 2.81 -19.00
CA ASP A 632 17.75 3.26 -20.15
C ASP A 632 17.09 2.88 -21.49
N ASP A 633 16.42 1.73 -21.58
CA ASP A 633 15.61 1.30 -22.73
C ASP A 633 14.26 2.08 -22.84
N GLY A 634 13.93 2.92 -21.87
CA GLY A 634 12.68 3.65 -21.80
C GLY A 634 11.46 2.76 -21.55
N ILE A 635 11.65 1.57 -20.95
CA ILE A 635 10.53 0.69 -20.56
C ILE A 635 9.71 1.36 -19.46
N ILE A 636 10.36 1.96 -18.48
CA ILE A 636 9.75 2.81 -17.46
C ILE A 636 10.12 4.27 -17.74
N ARG A 637 9.22 5.19 -17.37
CA ARG A 637 9.37 6.63 -17.63
C ARG A 637 10.31 7.33 -16.65
N SER A 638 10.47 6.76 -15.46
CA SER A 638 11.27 7.37 -14.39
C SER A 638 11.70 6.34 -13.34
N PRO A 639 12.74 6.63 -12.54
CA PRO A 639 13.09 5.84 -11.37
C PRO A 639 11.92 5.65 -10.40
N ARG A 640 11.08 6.69 -10.19
CA ARG A 640 9.87 6.65 -9.38
C ARG A 640 8.89 5.54 -9.83
N ASP A 641 8.60 5.46 -11.12
CA ASP A 641 7.69 4.45 -11.67
C ASP A 641 8.27 3.05 -11.49
N GLY A 642 9.59 2.91 -11.66
CA GLY A 642 10.30 1.66 -11.41
C GLY A 642 10.26 1.23 -9.93
N ASP A 643 10.50 2.15 -9.01
CA ASP A 643 10.44 1.86 -7.57
C ASP A 643 9.03 1.42 -7.15
N ILE A 644 8.00 2.17 -7.56
CA ILE A 644 6.60 1.83 -7.28
C ILE A 644 6.20 0.50 -7.95
N GLY A 645 6.64 0.28 -9.19
CA GLY A 645 6.43 -0.98 -9.91
C GLY A 645 7.00 -2.19 -9.17
N ALA A 646 8.24 -2.11 -8.70
CA ALA A 646 8.89 -3.19 -7.96
C ALA A 646 8.25 -3.41 -6.58
N ILE A 647 7.98 -2.34 -5.82
CA ILE A 647 7.38 -2.45 -4.47
C ILE A 647 5.97 -3.06 -4.56
N PHE A 648 5.14 -2.58 -5.47
CA PHE A 648 3.72 -2.97 -5.54
C PHE A 648 3.48 -4.22 -6.41
N GLY A 649 4.41 -4.55 -7.32
CA GLY A 649 4.32 -5.71 -8.21
C GLY A 649 4.90 -6.98 -7.62
N ILE A 650 6.11 -6.91 -7.06
CA ILE A 650 6.84 -8.07 -6.54
C ILE A 650 7.16 -7.99 -5.04
N GLY A 651 6.77 -6.89 -4.39
CA GLY A 651 7.01 -6.72 -2.96
C GLY A 651 8.47 -6.39 -2.64
N PHE A 652 9.19 -5.67 -3.50
CA PHE A 652 10.50 -5.13 -3.14
C PHE A 652 10.38 -4.37 -1.81
N PRO A 653 11.35 -4.49 -0.87
CA PRO A 653 11.20 -3.98 0.48
C PRO A 653 10.88 -2.48 0.53
N PRO A 654 9.70 -2.07 1.03
CA PRO A 654 9.27 -0.66 1.02
C PRO A 654 10.19 0.25 1.85
N PHE A 655 10.78 -0.26 2.91
CA PHE A 655 11.73 0.49 3.76
C PHE A 655 13.06 0.79 3.07
N LEU A 656 13.34 0.18 1.91
CA LEU A 656 14.47 0.49 1.02
C LEU A 656 14.07 1.48 -0.10
N GLY A 657 12.78 1.77 -0.26
CA GLY A 657 12.27 2.78 -1.20
C GLY A 657 12.15 2.33 -2.65
N GLY A 658 12.51 1.09 -2.96
CA GLY A 658 12.54 0.52 -4.31
C GLY A 658 13.94 0.33 -4.86
N PRO A 659 14.10 -0.28 -6.06
CA PRO A 659 15.39 -0.59 -6.66
C PRO A 659 16.32 0.63 -6.81
N PHE A 660 15.81 1.72 -7.34
CA PHE A 660 16.61 2.91 -7.65
C PHE A 660 17.03 3.67 -6.39
N ARG A 661 16.12 3.88 -5.44
CA ARG A 661 16.47 4.46 -4.14
C ARG A 661 17.42 3.58 -3.34
N TYR A 662 17.25 2.28 -3.41
CA TYR A 662 18.17 1.34 -2.76
C TYR A 662 19.58 1.43 -3.36
N MET A 663 19.71 1.54 -4.69
CA MET A 663 20.99 1.74 -5.36
C MET A 663 21.67 3.06 -4.95
N ASP A 664 20.89 4.15 -4.84
CA ASP A 664 21.42 5.44 -4.37
C ASP A 664 21.90 5.36 -2.90
N GLN A 665 21.12 4.65 -2.04
CA GLN A 665 21.51 4.42 -0.64
C GLN A 665 22.73 3.53 -0.50
N PHE A 666 22.88 2.53 -1.36
CA PHE A 666 24.03 1.63 -1.37
C PHE A 666 25.32 2.36 -1.81
N GLY A 667 25.18 3.35 -2.70
CA GLY A 667 26.27 4.02 -3.36
C GLY A 667 26.63 3.34 -4.69
N LEU A 668 26.50 4.07 -5.82
CA LEU A 668 26.63 3.46 -7.15
C LEU A 668 28.04 2.93 -7.43
N LYS A 669 29.09 3.57 -6.91
CA LYS A 669 30.48 3.07 -7.04
C LYS A 669 30.67 1.76 -6.30
N GLU A 670 30.24 1.71 -5.04
CA GLU A 670 30.30 0.50 -4.21
C GLU A 670 29.45 -0.63 -4.80
N LEU A 671 28.31 -0.30 -5.37
CA LEU A 671 27.43 -1.26 -6.06
C LEU A 671 28.14 -1.87 -7.29
N VAL A 672 28.78 -1.05 -8.12
CA VAL A 672 29.54 -1.49 -9.29
C VAL A 672 30.72 -2.39 -8.87
N GLU A 673 31.47 -2.02 -7.82
CA GLU A 673 32.55 -2.83 -7.26
C GLU A 673 32.02 -4.20 -6.79
N LYS A 674 30.89 -4.20 -6.08
CA LYS A 674 30.27 -5.42 -5.59
C LYS A 674 29.78 -6.31 -6.73
N MET A 675 29.19 -5.73 -7.77
CA MET A 675 28.77 -6.47 -8.96
C MET A 675 29.95 -7.08 -9.72
N ASN A 676 31.07 -6.36 -9.85
CA ASN A 676 32.31 -6.89 -10.47
C ASN A 676 32.91 -8.04 -9.65
N GLU A 677 32.89 -7.94 -8.30
CA GLU A 677 33.28 -9.05 -7.41
C GLU A 677 32.42 -10.29 -7.70
N PHE A 678 31.11 -10.11 -7.80
CA PHE A 678 30.17 -11.21 -8.08
C PHE A 678 30.31 -11.74 -9.51
N ALA A 679 30.60 -10.88 -10.50
CA ALA A 679 30.86 -11.28 -11.86
C ALA A 679 32.11 -12.20 -11.95
N SER A 680 33.18 -11.84 -11.27
CA SER A 680 34.40 -12.64 -11.19
C SER A 680 34.18 -14.00 -10.52
N LYS A 681 33.26 -14.08 -9.56
CA LYS A 681 33.01 -15.27 -8.74
C LYS A 681 31.93 -16.18 -9.32
N TYR A 682 30.89 -15.60 -9.94
CA TYR A 682 29.67 -16.32 -10.33
C TYR A 682 29.32 -16.16 -11.82
N GLY A 683 30.08 -15.38 -12.58
CA GLY A 683 29.94 -15.20 -14.03
C GLY A 683 29.29 -13.90 -14.48
N ASP A 684 29.34 -13.63 -15.78
CA ASP A 684 29.04 -12.35 -16.45
C ASP A 684 27.59 -11.85 -16.26
N ARG A 685 26.69 -12.69 -15.77
CA ARG A 685 25.31 -12.27 -15.45
C ARG A 685 25.22 -11.19 -14.36
N TYR A 686 26.32 -10.97 -13.61
CA TYR A 686 26.49 -9.90 -12.65
C TYR A 686 27.19 -8.67 -13.22
N ALA A 687 27.72 -8.72 -14.46
CA ALA A 687 28.41 -7.57 -15.03
C ALA A 687 27.52 -6.33 -15.04
N PRO A 688 27.99 -5.20 -14.45
CA PRO A 688 27.22 -3.96 -14.41
C PRO A 688 26.85 -3.51 -15.82
N CYS A 689 25.64 -3.03 -16.04
CA CYS A 689 25.21 -2.47 -17.32
C CYS A 689 25.83 -1.08 -17.56
N ASP A 690 25.89 -0.68 -18.83
CA ASP A 690 26.51 0.58 -19.25
C ASP A 690 25.91 1.80 -18.53
N GLY A 691 24.57 1.83 -18.37
CA GLY A 691 23.89 2.90 -17.66
C GLY A 691 24.27 3.01 -16.19
N LEU A 692 24.54 1.89 -15.52
CA LEU A 692 25.03 1.89 -14.13
C LEU A 692 26.50 2.33 -14.07
N LEU A 693 27.34 1.84 -14.98
CA LEU A 693 28.76 2.22 -15.08
C LEU A 693 28.91 3.72 -15.34
N THR A 694 28.14 4.25 -16.27
CA THR A 694 28.17 5.68 -16.61
C THR A 694 27.79 6.54 -15.41
N ARG A 695 26.66 6.23 -14.73
CA ARG A 695 26.23 7.00 -13.55
C ARG A 695 27.24 6.92 -12.41
N ALA A 696 27.77 5.75 -12.14
CA ALA A 696 28.79 5.57 -11.10
C ALA A 696 30.08 6.35 -11.41
N GLY A 697 30.53 6.34 -12.67
CA GLY A 697 31.69 7.08 -13.15
C GLY A 697 31.55 8.60 -13.05
N GLU A 698 30.36 9.11 -13.34
CA GLU A 698 30.01 10.52 -13.29
C GLU A 698 29.60 11.00 -11.89
N GLY A 699 29.44 10.11 -10.92
CA GLY A 699 28.96 10.43 -9.57
C GLY A 699 27.50 10.91 -9.53
N ARG A 700 26.68 10.53 -10.53
CA ARG A 700 25.25 10.84 -10.59
C ARG A 700 24.44 9.78 -9.85
N THR A 701 23.34 10.19 -9.22
CA THR A 701 22.34 9.33 -8.60
C THR A 701 21.11 9.21 -9.52
N PHE A 702 20.12 8.40 -9.12
CA PHE A 702 18.82 8.30 -9.79
C PHE A 702 17.84 9.40 -9.34
N TYR A 703 18.07 9.95 -8.13
CA TYR A 703 17.26 11.01 -7.52
C TYR A 703 18.08 12.22 -7.13
#